data_74941fdb2d3b4c37f94022d5019dedd6
#
_entry.id   74941fdb2d3b4c37f94022d5019dedd6
#
_cell.length_a   1.000
_cell.length_b   1.000
_cell.length_c   1.000
_cell.angle_alpha   90.00
_cell.angle_beta   90.00
_cell.angle_gamma   90.00
#
_symmetry.space_group_name_H-M   'P 1'
#
loop_
_entity.id
_entity.type
_entity.pdbx_description
1 polymer ?
#
loop_
_entity_poly.entity_id
_entity_poly.type
_entity_poly.pdbx_seq_one_letter_code
_entity_poly.pdbx_strand_id
1 'polypeptide(L)'
;MIYENKRIDCIKMEYRMNIRSFLLPLFFLGVFAFAELPTAKDLAAKMGFGINIGNTMEAISGNTDTGVITSAGPEAWGGKYPNKEFITAIKNAGYSTVRIPVSWYAHADTVNNVIHQSWMDSVKTVVDLCVNAGLYTIINIHWDFGWLEKHIDKVDAVTKDRVNARQKAFWTQIATAFKEYDEHLLFASANEPDVNDQAGDEAHQTLLLYHQTFVDAVRETGGNNASRSLIIQAASTSFDLAYSKMVMPTDKISDRLMAEVHFYPYTFTLMDGDADWGKASYYWGDYLSTTDPERNATWCGKEFVDENFDKMKEKFTSKGVPVVIGEFGAMSRSNILSGADLELHIKGRAQFYGYVAKAAKDRGMIPITWETGGTGPGTMTTISTADYTVFDYPVMNAIRTAYGLPELTKGAETNKMLVATYDYFATEAAKGDSSTYGQISFDVVKSDITPYTSITIKANISGTTSSDGKYGYTGFNVVTMSSDEKAEWQWREFSILGGKDPVWGKWHEYKVPLSQNIADSATALISYNPKKIVFIGIQSYLQYFKGSVAIDYIAFNKADGTADTLYSFNSGLANKDGAVTKLELLPYSETPSGLIPARRANFSRGFVIRDEGFGNFTVVSDRNCVRKFVVTDALGKVLTSKTVRLSKGENRIRLGEGAFEKGFVVVK
;
A
#
# COMPACT_ATOMS: atom_id res chain seq x y z
N MET A 1 -97.13 -64.38 27.23
CA MET A 1 -96.73 -65.40 26.29
C MET A 1 -96.57 -64.81 24.93
N ILE A 2 -95.45 -64.96 24.33
CA ILE A 2 -95.10 -64.69 22.91
C ILE A 2 -94.85 -63.28 22.48
N TYR A 3 -93.63 -63.11 22.14
CA TYR A 3 -92.83 -62.25 21.33
C TYR A 3 -93.50 -61.65 20.09
N GLU A 4 -93.18 -60.41 19.78
CA GLU A 4 -92.82 -60.01 18.40
C GLU A 4 -91.91 -58.82 18.41
N ASN A 5 -90.78 -59.00 17.70
CA ASN A 5 -89.76 -57.98 17.38
C ASN A 5 -90.29 -56.95 16.39
N LYS A 6 -90.05 -55.66 16.69
CA LYS A 6 -90.05 -54.63 15.60
C LYS A 6 -88.72 -53.92 15.63
N ARG A 7 -88.00 -54.05 14.54
CA ARG A 7 -86.81 -53.29 14.20
C ARG A 7 -87.24 -51.83 14.08
N ILE A 8 -86.44 -50.96 14.71
CA ILE A 8 -86.44 -49.51 14.50
C ILE A 8 -85.27 -49.21 13.62
N ASP A 9 -85.52 -48.70 12.40
CA ASP A 9 -84.54 -48.18 11.45
C ASP A 9 -83.96 -46.90 12.00
N CYS A 10 -82.64 -46.87 12.21
CA CYS A 10 -81.90 -45.63 12.49
C CYS A 10 -81.60 -44.89 11.19
N ILE A 11 -82.24 -43.74 11.00
CA ILE A 11 -81.91 -42.77 9.97
C ILE A 11 -80.56 -42.14 10.34
N LYS A 12 -79.55 -42.44 9.57
CA LYS A 12 -78.26 -41.73 9.61
C LYS A 12 -78.45 -40.37 8.96
N MET A 13 -78.46 -39.31 9.80
CA MET A 13 -78.27 -37.91 9.36
C MET A 13 -76.76 -37.68 9.26
N GLU A 14 -76.21 -37.61 8.03
CA GLU A 14 -74.86 -37.10 7.79
C GLU A 14 -74.86 -35.60 7.87
N TYR A 15 -74.36 -35.02 9.01
CA TYR A 15 -73.98 -33.64 9.05
C TYR A 15 -72.62 -33.49 8.37
N ARG A 16 -72.59 -32.94 7.17
CA ARG A 16 -71.39 -32.43 6.54
C ARG A 16 -71.05 -31.08 7.22
N MET A 17 -70.08 -31.13 8.18
CA MET A 17 -69.48 -29.97 8.77
C MET A 17 -68.43 -29.42 7.77
N ASN A 18 -68.70 -28.32 7.09
CA ASN A 18 -67.77 -27.55 6.31
C ASN A 18 -66.76 -26.88 7.29
N ILE A 19 -65.66 -27.53 7.56
CA ILE A 19 -64.51 -26.94 8.24
C ILE A 19 -63.82 -26.06 7.19
N ARG A 20 -64.15 -24.77 7.15
CA ARG A 20 -63.27 -23.77 6.55
C ARG A 20 -62.05 -23.70 7.43
N SER A 21 -60.95 -24.30 6.96
CA SER A 21 -59.59 -24.17 7.55
C SER A 21 -59.23 -22.67 7.53
N PHE A 22 -59.29 -22.03 8.68
CA PHE A 22 -58.56 -20.83 8.97
C PHE A 22 -57.09 -21.22 9.07
N LEU A 23 -56.32 -21.16 7.97
CA LEU A 23 -54.89 -21.12 7.97
C LEU A 23 -54.49 -19.75 8.57
N LEU A 24 -54.24 -19.71 9.87
CA LEU A 24 -53.40 -18.65 10.44
C LEU A 24 -52.01 -18.81 9.81
N PRO A 25 -51.44 -17.79 9.16
CA PRO A 25 -50.07 -17.83 8.81
C PRO A 25 -49.28 -17.79 10.13
N LEU A 26 -48.67 -18.91 10.54
CA LEU A 26 -47.58 -18.89 11.47
C LEU A 26 -46.46 -18.12 10.75
N PHE A 27 -46.33 -16.85 11.07
CA PHE A 27 -45.08 -16.16 10.84
C PHE A 27 -44.03 -16.83 11.73
N PHE A 28 -43.28 -17.78 11.15
CA PHE A 28 -41.97 -18.13 11.65
C PHE A 28 -41.12 -16.86 11.52
N LEU A 29 -41.08 -16.07 12.56
CA LEU A 29 -39.94 -15.20 12.81
C LEU A 29 -38.76 -16.18 12.99
N GLY A 30 -38.10 -16.49 11.86
CA GLY A 30 -36.79 -17.11 11.91
C GLY A 30 -35.88 -16.14 12.68
N VAL A 31 -35.69 -16.41 13.93
CA VAL A 31 -34.56 -15.85 14.67
C VAL A 31 -33.35 -16.46 13.95
N PHE A 32 -32.77 -15.74 13.01
CA PHE A 32 -31.44 -16.05 12.53
C PHE A 32 -30.54 -15.88 13.76
N ALA A 33 -30.30 -16.95 14.47
CA ALA A 33 -29.23 -17.01 15.43
C ALA A 33 -27.93 -16.91 14.60
N PHE A 34 -27.33 -15.73 14.56
CA PHE A 34 -25.97 -15.62 14.08
C PHE A 34 -25.12 -16.55 14.94
N ALA A 35 -24.34 -17.43 14.29
CA ALA A 35 -23.39 -18.24 15.00
C ALA A 35 -22.43 -17.30 15.75
N GLU A 36 -22.22 -17.58 17.02
CA GLU A 36 -21.31 -16.77 17.85
C GLU A 36 -19.89 -16.85 17.26
N LEU A 37 -19.24 -15.69 17.03
CA LEU A 37 -17.88 -15.65 16.54
C LEU A 37 -16.89 -16.29 17.55
N PRO A 38 -15.70 -16.75 17.12
CA PRO A 38 -14.69 -17.36 18.00
C PRO A 38 -14.28 -16.42 19.15
N THR A 39 -13.82 -16.99 20.26
CA THR A 39 -13.23 -16.20 21.34
C THR A 39 -11.97 -15.46 20.86
N ALA A 40 -11.63 -14.36 21.52
CA ALA A 40 -10.40 -13.62 21.21
C ALA A 40 -9.15 -14.53 21.27
N LYS A 41 -9.10 -15.45 22.23
CA LYS A 41 -8.02 -16.42 22.38
C LYS A 41 -7.96 -17.43 21.22
N ASP A 42 -9.09 -17.97 20.79
CA ASP A 42 -9.15 -18.92 19.67
C ASP A 42 -8.80 -18.23 18.35
N LEU A 43 -9.16 -16.94 18.24
CA LEU A 43 -8.84 -16.11 17.08
C LEU A 43 -7.35 -15.80 17.03
N ALA A 44 -6.78 -15.33 18.14
CA ALA A 44 -5.36 -15.02 18.25
C ALA A 44 -4.44 -16.19 17.87
N ALA A 45 -4.83 -17.42 18.20
CA ALA A 45 -4.11 -18.63 17.81
C ALA A 45 -4.00 -18.85 16.28
N LYS A 46 -4.89 -18.21 15.50
CA LYS A 46 -4.95 -18.31 14.03
C LYS A 46 -4.36 -17.08 13.32
N MET A 47 -4.22 -15.96 14.02
CA MET A 47 -3.81 -14.69 13.43
C MET A 47 -2.32 -14.66 13.00
N GLY A 48 -1.49 -15.58 13.54
CA GLY A 48 -0.09 -15.71 13.13
C GLY A 48 0.72 -14.42 13.34
N PHE A 49 1.42 -13.96 12.30
CA PHE A 49 2.09 -12.67 12.26
C PHE A 49 1.46 -11.76 11.21
N GLY A 50 1.57 -10.46 11.43
CA GLY A 50 0.89 -9.45 10.63
C GLY A 50 1.80 -8.38 10.05
N ILE A 51 1.18 -7.55 9.19
CA ILE A 51 1.77 -6.40 8.53
C ILE A 51 0.79 -5.22 8.60
N ASN A 52 1.30 -4.02 8.85
CA ASN A 52 0.53 -2.80 8.66
C ASN A 52 0.51 -2.40 7.18
N ILE A 53 -0.62 -1.95 6.66
CA ILE A 53 -0.69 -1.19 5.41
C ILE A 53 -0.55 0.30 5.79
N GLY A 54 0.65 0.68 6.21
CA GLY A 54 0.95 2.01 6.70
C GLY A 54 1.18 3.04 5.59
N ASN A 55 1.13 4.31 5.97
CA ASN A 55 1.27 5.48 5.09
C ASN A 55 0.28 5.50 3.91
N THR A 56 -0.94 4.97 4.16
CA THR A 56 -1.98 4.88 3.14
C THR A 56 -3.33 5.46 3.63
N MET A 57 -4.19 4.62 4.21
CA MET A 57 -5.55 5.04 4.58
C MET A 57 -5.57 5.98 5.79
N GLU A 58 -4.50 6.08 6.57
CA GLU A 58 -4.34 7.00 7.68
C GLU A 58 -3.67 8.32 7.29
N ALA A 59 -3.11 8.41 6.08
CA ALA A 59 -2.31 9.56 5.68
C ALA A 59 -3.14 10.85 5.68
N ILE A 60 -2.69 11.82 6.48
CA ILE A 60 -3.34 13.12 6.64
C ILE A 60 -2.27 14.19 6.90
N SER A 61 -2.27 15.25 6.13
CA SER A 61 -1.35 16.38 6.25
C SER A 61 -2.11 17.65 6.64
N GLY A 62 -1.47 18.49 7.43
CA GLY A 62 -2.05 19.74 7.88
C GLY A 62 -1.36 20.29 9.12
N ASN A 63 -1.99 21.27 9.73
CA ASN A 63 -1.51 21.87 10.97
C ASN A 63 -2.55 21.68 12.07
N THR A 64 -2.21 20.87 13.07
CA THR A 64 -3.11 20.55 14.20
C THR A 64 -3.41 21.75 15.09
N ASP A 65 -2.50 22.73 15.20
CA ASP A 65 -2.70 23.92 16.05
C ASP A 65 -3.74 24.86 15.46
N THR A 66 -3.81 24.93 14.14
CA THR A 66 -4.81 25.73 13.41
C THR A 66 -6.05 24.92 13.04
N GLY A 67 -6.00 23.60 13.15
CA GLY A 67 -7.07 22.71 12.72
C GLY A 67 -7.21 22.57 11.19
N VAL A 68 -6.23 23.10 10.41
CA VAL A 68 -6.29 23.10 8.95
C VAL A 68 -5.69 21.83 8.38
N ILE A 69 -6.51 21.04 7.68
CA ILE A 69 -6.10 19.86 6.91
C ILE A 69 -5.81 20.32 5.47
N THR A 70 -4.66 19.95 4.93
CA THR A 70 -4.22 20.31 3.56
C THR A 70 -4.43 19.17 2.58
N SER A 71 -4.27 17.93 3.01
CA SER A 71 -4.55 16.73 2.21
C SER A 71 -4.82 15.53 3.12
N ALA A 72 -5.57 14.54 2.62
CA ALA A 72 -5.86 13.31 3.33
C ALA A 72 -6.09 12.15 2.34
N GLY A 73 -5.88 10.92 2.82
CA GLY A 73 -5.94 9.69 2.03
C GLY A 73 -4.57 9.31 1.46
N PRO A 74 -4.45 8.17 0.78
CA PRO A 74 -3.16 7.55 0.42
C PRO A 74 -2.18 8.47 -0.30
N GLU A 75 -2.67 9.35 -1.16
CA GLU A 75 -1.83 10.26 -1.94
C GLU A 75 -1.23 11.40 -1.10
N ALA A 76 -1.77 11.65 0.11
CA ALA A 76 -1.29 12.74 0.97
C ALA A 76 0.18 12.58 1.40
N TRP A 77 0.66 11.33 1.51
CA TRP A 77 2.05 10.99 1.81
C TRP A 77 2.73 10.23 0.67
N GLY A 78 2.20 10.36 -0.56
CA GLY A 78 2.78 9.73 -1.76
C GLY A 78 2.47 8.24 -1.92
N GLY A 79 1.57 7.69 -1.11
CA GLY A 79 1.11 6.31 -1.21
C GLY A 79 0.09 6.10 -2.33
N LYS A 80 -0.40 4.87 -2.43
CA LYS A 80 -1.45 4.45 -3.37
C LYS A 80 -2.48 3.61 -2.65
N TYR A 81 -3.71 3.59 -3.17
CA TYR A 81 -4.72 2.65 -2.67
C TYR A 81 -4.21 1.20 -2.79
N PRO A 82 -4.31 0.40 -1.71
CA PRO A 82 -3.98 -1.02 -1.77
C PRO A 82 -4.82 -1.72 -2.83
N ASN A 83 -4.20 -2.59 -3.61
CA ASN A 83 -4.88 -3.37 -4.65
C ASN A 83 -4.75 -4.88 -4.40
N LYS A 84 -5.41 -5.67 -5.23
CA LYS A 84 -5.44 -7.13 -5.10
C LYS A 84 -4.04 -7.75 -5.20
N GLU A 85 -3.20 -7.21 -6.07
CA GLU A 85 -1.83 -7.70 -6.30
C GLU A 85 -0.98 -7.52 -5.05
N PHE A 86 -1.07 -6.37 -4.39
CA PHE A 86 -0.38 -6.10 -3.13
C PHE A 86 -0.86 -7.02 -2.00
N ILE A 87 -2.17 -7.19 -1.83
CA ILE A 87 -2.73 -8.09 -0.82
C ILE A 87 -2.34 -9.54 -1.09
N THR A 88 -2.28 -9.95 -2.38
CA THR A 88 -1.81 -11.28 -2.76
C THR A 88 -0.33 -11.46 -2.40
N ALA A 89 0.51 -10.46 -2.61
CA ALA A 89 1.93 -10.49 -2.23
C ALA A 89 2.11 -10.64 -0.71
N ILE A 90 1.34 -9.90 0.09
CA ILE A 90 1.30 -10.03 1.55
C ILE A 90 0.97 -11.48 1.96
N LYS A 91 -0.09 -12.05 1.40
CA LYS A 91 -0.50 -13.42 1.69
C LYS A 91 0.57 -14.44 1.31
N ASN A 92 1.16 -14.30 0.12
CA ASN A 92 2.21 -15.20 -0.39
C ASN A 92 3.50 -15.09 0.43
N ALA A 93 3.81 -13.94 0.98
CA ALA A 93 4.93 -13.76 1.90
C ALA A 93 4.73 -14.50 3.23
N GLY A 94 3.50 -14.93 3.55
CA GLY A 94 3.17 -15.74 4.73
C GLY A 94 2.48 -14.98 5.85
N TYR A 95 2.16 -13.71 5.65
CA TYR A 95 1.36 -12.95 6.60
C TYR A 95 -0.05 -13.54 6.72
N SER A 96 -0.57 -13.58 7.93
CA SER A 96 -1.93 -14.06 8.23
C SER A 96 -2.83 -12.92 8.71
N THR A 97 -2.25 -11.81 9.15
CA THR A 97 -2.98 -10.64 9.68
C THR A 97 -2.53 -9.38 8.95
N VAL A 98 -3.47 -8.48 8.70
CA VAL A 98 -3.24 -7.14 8.16
C VAL A 98 -3.87 -6.12 9.11
N ARG A 99 -3.12 -5.12 9.53
CA ARG A 99 -3.66 -3.94 10.20
C ARG A 99 -3.73 -2.82 9.18
N ILE A 100 -4.90 -2.22 9.03
CA ILE A 100 -5.17 -1.09 8.14
C ILE A 100 -5.39 0.12 9.05
N PRO A 101 -4.36 0.96 9.25
CA PRO A 101 -4.51 2.26 9.88
C PRO A 101 -5.50 3.12 9.08
N VAL A 102 -6.45 3.81 9.73
CA VAL A 102 -7.45 4.61 9.02
C VAL A 102 -7.67 5.96 9.69
N SER A 103 -7.63 7.03 8.92
CA SER A 103 -8.09 8.36 9.31
C SER A 103 -9.55 8.53 8.90
N TRP A 104 -10.37 8.99 9.84
CA TRP A 104 -11.80 9.23 9.63
C TRP A 104 -12.17 10.71 9.70
N TYR A 105 -11.48 11.46 10.56
CA TYR A 105 -11.77 12.86 10.85
C TYR A 105 -11.68 13.76 9.61
N ALA A 106 -10.64 13.58 8.81
CA ALA A 106 -10.47 14.35 7.57
C ALA A 106 -11.52 14.04 6.49
N HIS A 107 -12.22 12.92 6.65
CA HIS A 107 -13.23 12.41 5.74
C HIS A 107 -14.64 12.43 6.33
N ALA A 108 -14.91 13.37 7.23
CA ALA A 108 -16.18 13.49 7.93
C ALA A 108 -16.65 14.95 7.99
N ASP A 109 -17.98 15.12 8.09
CA ASP A 109 -18.55 16.34 8.66
C ASP A 109 -18.27 16.33 10.18
N THR A 110 -17.24 17.07 10.57
CA THR A 110 -16.75 17.10 11.96
C THR A 110 -17.64 17.87 12.93
N VAL A 111 -18.60 18.64 12.42
CA VAL A 111 -19.61 19.33 13.23
C VAL A 111 -20.69 18.35 13.69
N ASN A 112 -21.18 17.53 12.75
CA ASN A 112 -22.23 16.55 13.01
C ASN A 112 -21.67 15.15 13.28
N ASN A 113 -20.36 14.96 13.23
CA ASN A 113 -19.65 13.67 13.36
C ASN A 113 -20.18 12.60 12.38
N VAL A 114 -20.35 12.97 11.10
CA VAL A 114 -20.85 12.09 10.05
C VAL A 114 -19.73 11.77 9.07
N ILE A 115 -19.32 10.50 8.99
CA ILE A 115 -18.32 10.03 8.05
C ILE A 115 -18.89 10.07 6.62
N HIS A 116 -18.11 10.59 5.67
CA HIS A 116 -18.53 10.62 4.26
C HIS A 116 -18.64 9.20 3.71
N GLN A 117 -19.76 8.90 3.07
CA GLN A 117 -20.03 7.56 2.52
C GLN A 117 -18.96 7.11 1.53
N SER A 118 -18.45 8.02 0.69
CA SER A 118 -17.37 7.71 -0.25
C SER A 118 -16.09 7.20 0.42
N TRP A 119 -15.77 7.73 1.60
CA TRP A 119 -14.64 7.24 2.36
C TRP A 119 -14.91 5.88 3.00
N MET A 120 -16.09 5.71 3.58
CA MET A 120 -16.52 4.41 4.09
C MET A 120 -16.44 3.32 3.02
N ASP A 121 -16.86 3.62 1.78
CA ASP A 121 -16.80 2.70 0.65
C ASP A 121 -15.35 2.40 0.23
N SER A 122 -14.46 3.41 0.31
CA SER A 122 -13.03 3.22 0.04
C SER A 122 -12.38 2.28 1.06
N VAL A 123 -12.62 2.51 2.36
CA VAL A 123 -12.11 1.63 3.42
C VAL A 123 -12.68 0.22 3.27
N LYS A 124 -13.98 0.11 2.99
CA LYS A 124 -14.66 -1.16 2.75
C LYS A 124 -14.00 -1.93 1.60
N THR A 125 -13.64 -1.26 0.52
CA THR A 125 -12.95 -1.89 -0.62
C THR A 125 -11.61 -2.52 -0.19
N VAL A 126 -10.82 -1.83 0.62
CA VAL A 126 -9.52 -2.38 1.10
C VAL A 126 -9.74 -3.54 2.06
N VAL A 127 -10.70 -3.42 2.98
CA VAL A 127 -11.09 -4.51 3.89
C VAL A 127 -11.55 -5.74 3.12
N ASP A 128 -12.40 -5.56 2.10
CA ASP A 128 -12.89 -6.65 1.25
C ASP A 128 -11.72 -7.39 0.55
N LEU A 129 -10.71 -6.68 0.07
CA LEU A 129 -9.52 -7.30 -0.53
C LEU A 129 -8.80 -8.21 0.47
N CYS A 130 -8.61 -7.74 1.71
CA CYS A 130 -7.92 -8.49 2.76
C CYS A 130 -8.73 -9.70 3.24
N VAL A 131 -10.01 -9.51 3.58
CA VAL A 131 -10.88 -10.58 4.07
C VAL A 131 -11.10 -11.65 3.00
N ASN A 132 -11.32 -11.25 1.73
CA ASN A 132 -11.47 -12.20 0.62
C ASN A 132 -10.18 -12.98 0.32
N ALA A 133 -9.01 -12.46 0.70
CA ALA A 133 -7.75 -13.20 0.66
C ALA A 133 -7.59 -14.16 1.86
N GLY A 134 -8.54 -14.20 2.79
CA GLY A 134 -8.48 -15.00 4.02
C GLY A 134 -7.45 -14.47 5.01
N LEU A 135 -7.29 -13.16 5.11
CA LEU A 135 -6.44 -12.48 6.08
C LEU A 135 -7.30 -11.95 7.23
N TYR A 136 -6.84 -12.11 8.45
CA TYR A 136 -7.40 -11.39 9.59
C TYR A 136 -7.08 -9.92 9.43
N THR A 137 -8.10 -9.08 9.50
CA THR A 137 -8.00 -7.66 9.15
C THR A 137 -8.38 -6.82 10.35
N ILE A 138 -7.53 -5.91 10.76
CA ILE A 138 -7.76 -4.97 11.85
C ILE A 138 -7.91 -3.59 11.26
N ILE A 139 -9.00 -2.89 11.59
CA ILE A 139 -9.16 -1.46 11.30
C ILE A 139 -9.27 -0.69 12.60
N ASN A 140 -8.77 0.55 12.61
CA ASN A 140 -8.77 1.40 13.78
C ASN A 140 -9.23 2.84 13.46
N ILE A 141 -9.28 3.67 14.48
CA ILE A 141 -9.11 5.12 14.36
C ILE A 141 -7.64 5.37 14.68
N HIS A 142 -6.87 5.76 13.64
CA HIS A 142 -5.42 5.94 13.78
C HIS A 142 -5.12 7.27 14.49
N TRP A 143 -3.99 7.91 14.23
CA TRP A 143 -3.70 9.23 14.78
C TRP A 143 -4.79 10.26 14.48
N ASP A 144 -5.35 10.19 13.29
CA ASP A 144 -6.57 10.85 12.84
C ASP A 144 -6.62 12.36 13.19
N PHE A 145 -5.51 13.04 12.92
CA PHE A 145 -5.30 14.45 13.24
C PHE A 145 -5.32 14.77 14.75
N GLY A 146 -5.14 13.78 15.61
CA GLY A 146 -4.99 13.93 17.06
C GLY A 146 -6.28 14.28 17.81
N TRP A 147 -7.46 14.18 17.18
CA TRP A 147 -8.71 14.60 17.84
C TRP A 147 -9.08 13.79 19.09
N LEU A 148 -8.62 12.55 19.20
CA LEU A 148 -8.76 11.72 20.38
C LEU A 148 -7.46 11.71 21.18
N GLU A 149 -6.36 11.36 20.54
CA GLU A 149 -5.09 11.07 21.20
C GLU A 149 -4.55 12.25 22.02
N LYS A 150 -4.68 13.48 21.51
CA LYS A 150 -4.24 14.69 22.20
C LYS A 150 -5.24 15.23 23.24
N HIS A 151 -6.37 14.55 23.48
CA HIS A 151 -7.45 15.00 24.35
C HIS A 151 -7.80 13.96 25.42
N ILE A 152 -6.78 13.36 26.03
CA ILE A 152 -6.93 12.39 27.11
C ILE A 152 -6.40 12.97 28.41
N ASP A 153 -5.24 13.61 28.35
CA ASP A 153 -4.57 14.19 29.51
C ASP A 153 -5.07 15.62 29.77
N LYS A 154 -5.43 15.91 31.04
CA LYS A 154 -5.80 17.24 31.54
C LYS A 154 -6.87 18.00 30.73
N VAL A 155 -7.86 17.29 30.20
CA VAL A 155 -8.94 17.92 29.43
C VAL A 155 -10.12 18.30 30.32
N ASP A 156 -10.77 19.42 30.02
CA ASP A 156 -11.99 19.84 30.68
C ASP A 156 -13.20 18.95 30.31
N ALA A 157 -14.27 19.02 31.11
CA ALA A 157 -15.44 18.18 30.92
C ALA A 157 -16.10 18.37 29.53
N VAL A 158 -16.14 19.60 29.01
CA VAL A 158 -16.76 19.91 27.70
C VAL A 158 -15.95 19.25 26.57
N THR A 159 -14.62 19.32 26.64
CA THR A 159 -13.74 18.66 25.68
C THR A 159 -13.88 17.14 25.78
N LYS A 160 -13.89 16.59 27.00
CA LYS A 160 -14.08 15.15 27.26
C LYS A 160 -15.39 14.65 26.65
N ASP A 161 -16.49 15.34 26.90
CA ASP A 161 -17.82 14.99 26.39
C ASP A 161 -17.86 15.05 24.86
N ARG A 162 -17.24 16.08 24.24
CA ARG A 162 -17.17 16.23 22.79
C ARG A 162 -16.37 15.10 22.13
N VAL A 163 -15.21 14.78 22.69
CA VAL A 163 -14.36 13.68 22.18
C VAL A 163 -15.09 12.35 22.32
N ASN A 164 -15.71 12.10 23.47
CA ASN A 164 -16.45 10.87 23.72
C ASN A 164 -17.68 10.73 22.80
N ALA A 165 -18.40 11.82 22.56
CA ALA A 165 -19.53 11.83 21.61
C ALA A 165 -19.07 11.50 20.19
N ARG A 166 -17.92 12.01 19.74
CA ARG A 166 -17.34 11.68 18.44
C ARG A 166 -16.90 10.22 18.36
N GLN A 167 -16.24 9.71 19.41
CA GLN A 167 -15.86 8.30 19.53
C GLN A 167 -17.09 7.39 19.34
N LYS A 168 -18.18 7.68 20.04
CA LYS A 168 -19.45 6.96 19.89
C LYS A 168 -19.98 7.06 18.46
N ALA A 169 -20.04 8.28 17.91
CA ALA A 169 -20.64 8.52 16.60
C ALA A 169 -19.86 7.83 15.46
N PHE A 170 -18.53 7.90 15.50
CA PHE A 170 -17.69 7.26 14.47
C PHE A 170 -17.77 5.75 14.56
N TRP A 171 -17.59 5.17 15.76
CA TRP A 171 -17.65 3.71 15.93
C TRP A 171 -19.04 3.14 15.65
N THR A 172 -20.12 3.87 15.94
CA THR A 172 -21.47 3.42 15.55
C THR A 172 -21.60 3.31 14.02
N GLN A 173 -21.09 4.30 13.27
CA GLN A 173 -21.14 4.30 11.81
C GLN A 173 -20.24 3.21 11.23
N ILE A 174 -18.99 3.12 11.69
CA ILE A 174 -18.03 2.11 11.25
C ILE A 174 -18.60 0.71 11.53
N ALA A 175 -18.97 0.45 12.77
CA ALA A 175 -19.48 -0.87 13.15
C ALA A 175 -20.77 -1.24 12.39
N THR A 176 -21.65 -0.28 12.11
CA THR A 176 -22.86 -0.51 11.30
C THR A 176 -22.51 -0.92 9.87
N ALA A 177 -21.53 -0.25 9.24
CA ALA A 177 -21.10 -0.54 7.87
C ALA A 177 -20.49 -1.94 7.72
N PHE A 178 -19.86 -2.44 8.78
CA PHE A 178 -19.13 -3.71 8.78
C PHE A 178 -19.78 -4.83 9.61
N LYS A 179 -21.01 -4.67 10.06
CA LYS A 179 -21.64 -5.61 11.01
C LYS A 179 -21.82 -7.05 10.51
N GLU A 180 -21.89 -7.23 9.20
CA GLU A 180 -22.10 -8.56 8.58
C GLU A 180 -20.78 -9.31 8.31
N TYR A 181 -19.61 -8.68 8.50
CA TYR A 181 -18.31 -9.36 8.35
C TYR A 181 -18.12 -10.41 9.45
N ASP A 182 -17.53 -11.52 9.08
CA ASP A 182 -17.20 -12.63 9.98
C ASP A 182 -16.01 -12.31 10.92
N GLU A 183 -15.43 -13.32 11.52
CA GLU A 183 -14.31 -13.21 12.45
C GLU A 183 -13.01 -12.69 11.84
N HIS A 184 -12.90 -12.64 10.52
CA HIS A 184 -11.70 -12.11 9.86
C HIS A 184 -11.57 -10.60 10.00
N LEU A 185 -12.62 -9.87 10.40
CA LEU A 185 -12.53 -8.44 10.66
C LEU A 185 -12.58 -8.15 12.15
N LEU A 186 -11.60 -7.41 12.66
CA LEU A 186 -11.50 -6.93 14.04
C LEU A 186 -11.50 -5.39 14.07
N PHE A 187 -11.94 -4.82 15.17
CA PHE A 187 -11.91 -3.38 15.39
C PHE A 187 -10.97 -3.03 16.54
N ALA A 188 -10.18 -1.97 16.37
CA ALA A 188 -9.26 -1.44 17.35
C ALA A 188 -9.63 0.02 17.68
N SER A 189 -9.82 0.30 18.98
CA SER A 189 -10.49 1.50 19.49
C SER A 189 -9.85 2.82 19.06
N ALA A 190 -8.51 2.86 19.05
CA ALA A 190 -7.67 4.03 18.78
C ALA A 190 -6.35 3.59 18.15
N ASN A 191 -5.31 4.43 18.20
CA ASN A 191 -3.94 4.07 17.78
C ASN A 191 -2.95 4.16 18.96
N GLU A 192 -2.36 5.30 19.20
CA GLU A 192 -1.38 5.56 20.26
C GLU A 192 -1.90 6.67 21.20
N PRO A 193 -2.86 6.35 22.08
CA PRO A 193 -3.46 7.34 22.98
C PRO A 193 -2.40 8.08 23.78
N ASP A 194 -2.19 9.36 23.49
CA ASP A 194 -1.09 10.16 24.06
C ASP A 194 -1.37 10.47 25.55
N VAL A 195 -0.76 9.64 26.40
CA VAL A 195 -0.84 9.79 27.86
C VAL A 195 0.58 9.85 28.40
N ASN A 196 0.94 10.97 28.96
CA ASN A 196 2.24 11.18 29.59
C ASN A 196 2.49 10.16 30.69
N ASP A 197 3.71 9.64 30.81
CA ASP A 197 4.15 8.70 31.87
C ASP A 197 3.92 9.25 33.28
N GLN A 198 3.90 10.57 33.44
CA GLN A 198 3.62 11.27 34.68
C GLN A 198 2.15 11.64 34.85
N ALA A 199 1.27 11.22 33.92
CA ALA A 199 -0.15 11.50 34.00
C ALA A 199 -0.78 10.85 35.21
N GLY A 200 -1.68 11.58 35.86
CA GLY A 200 -2.45 11.09 36.99
C GLY A 200 -3.51 10.05 36.58
N ASP A 201 -4.13 9.43 37.55
CA ASP A 201 -5.16 8.40 37.33
C ASP A 201 -6.37 8.93 36.52
N GLU A 202 -6.61 10.26 36.51
CA GLU A 202 -7.70 10.88 35.74
C GLU A 202 -7.51 10.66 34.21
N ALA A 203 -6.29 10.78 33.69
CA ALA A 203 -6.02 10.53 32.28
C ALA A 203 -6.32 9.07 31.90
N HIS A 204 -5.89 8.13 32.73
CA HIS A 204 -6.20 6.71 32.53
C HIS A 204 -7.69 6.40 32.61
N GLN A 205 -8.45 7.09 33.51
CA GLN A 205 -9.90 6.96 33.59
C GLN A 205 -10.59 7.57 32.35
N THR A 206 -10.07 8.69 31.83
CA THR A 206 -10.57 9.30 30.59
C THR A 206 -10.36 8.36 29.39
N LEU A 207 -9.17 7.78 29.28
CA LEU A 207 -8.90 6.78 28.22
C LEU A 207 -9.83 5.57 28.36
N LEU A 208 -10.00 5.04 29.56
CA LEU A 208 -10.94 3.94 29.82
C LEU A 208 -12.37 4.29 29.42
N LEU A 209 -12.83 5.52 29.68
CA LEU A 209 -14.14 6.00 29.24
C LEU A 209 -14.27 5.94 27.72
N TYR A 210 -13.26 6.41 26.97
CA TYR A 210 -13.30 6.38 25.48
C TYR A 210 -13.30 4.93 24.95
N HIS A 211 -12.55 4.04 25.57
CA HIS A 211 -12.58 2.62 25.23
C HIS A 211 -13.91 1.95 25.59
N GLN A 212 -14.50 2.27 26.73
CA GLN A 212 -15.82 1.75 27.09
C GLN A 212 -16.88 2.21 26.09
N THR A 213 -16.83 3.49 25.69
CA THR A 213 -17.73 4.03 24.66
C THR A 213 -17.59 3.31 23.33
N PHE A 214 -16.36 2.98 22.93
CA PHE A 214 -16.09 2.16 21.74
C PHE A 214 -16.75 0.78 21.85
N VAL A 215 -16.50 0.05 22.94
CA VAL A 215 -17.08 -1.29 23.15
C VAL A 215 -18.60 -1.24 23.09
N ASP A 216 -19.21 -0.31 23.81
CA ASP A 216 -20.67 -0.17 23.87
C ASP A 216 -21.25 0.19 22.50
N ALA A 217 -20.65 1.17 21.80
CA ALA A 217 -21.09 1.58 20.46
C ALA A 217 -21.05 0.42 19.46
N VAL A 218 -19.98 -0.37 19.45
CA VAL A 218 -19.89 -1.53 18.58
C VAL A 218 -20.94 -2.58 18.93
N ARG A 219 -21.10 -2.93 20.21
CA ARG A 219 -22.07 -3.95 20.67
C ARG A 219 -23.52 -3.55 20.38
N GLU A 220 -23.86 -2.25 20.47
CA GLU A 220 -25.18 -1.72 20.18
C GLU A 220 -25.60 -1.90 18.71
N THR A 221 -24.67 -2.04 17.77
CA THR A 221 -25.00 -2.23 16.35
C THR A 221 -25.54 -3.63 16.02
N GLY A 222 -25.32 -4.62 16.87
CA GLY A 222 -25.82 -5.98 16.70
C GLY A 222 -25.14 -6.75 15.56
N GLY A 223 -25.81 -7.76 15.01
CA GLY A 223 -25.22 -8.68 14.02
C GLY A 223 -23.97 -9.36 14.57
N ASN A 224 -22.96 -9.60 13.75
CA ASN A 224 -21.69 -10.19 14.18
C ASN A 224 -20.94 -9.31 15.19
N ASN A 225 -21.23 -8.02 15.25
CA ASN A 225 -20.61 -7.11 16.22
C ASN A 225 -21.01 -7.40 17.66
N ALA A 226 -22.12 -8.13 17.89
CA ALA A 226 -22.50 -8.55 19.22
C ALA A 226 -21.43 -9.45 19.89
N SER A 227 -20.64 -10.19 19.09
CA SER A 227 -19.59 -11.10 19.59
C SER A 227 -18.22 -10.93 18.91
N ARG A 228 -18.04 -9.87 18.08
CA ARG A 228 -16.76 -9.56 17.41
C ARG A 228 -15.66 -9.28 18.43
N SER A 229 -14.44 -9.81 18.17
CA SER A 229 -13.27 -9.45 18.96
C SER A 229 -12.89 -7.98 18.77
N LEU A 230 -12.64 -7.27 19.87
CA LEU A 230 -12.30 -5.86 19.94
C LEU A 230 -10.93 -5.68 20.57
N ILE A 231 -10.17 -4.71 20.08
CA ILE A 231 -8.79 -4.46 20.51
C ILE A 231 -8.72 -3.11 21.21
N ILE A 232 -8.10 -3.09 22.38
CA ILE A 232 -8.01 -1.97 23.30
C ILE A 232 -6.56 -1.57 23.47
N GLN A 233 -6.23 -0.34 23.14
CA GLN A 233 -4.87 0.20 23.20
C GLN A 233 -4.50 0.57 24.64
N ALA A 234 -3.27 0.26 25.03
CA ALA A 234 -2.67 0.82 26.24
C ALA A 234 -2.41 2.33 26.06
N ALA A 235 -2.30 3.05 27.14
CA ALA A 235 -1.84 4.43 27.14
C ALA A 235 -0.46 4.51 26.45
N SER A 236 -0.31 5.39 25.45
CA SER A 236 0.86 5.52 24.56
C SER A 236 1.35 4.20 23.96
N THR A 237 0.46 3.19 23.91
CA THR A 237 0.80 1.79 23.57
C THR A 237 2.03 1.24 24.29
N SER A 238 2.36 1.85 25.45
CA SER A 238 3.52 1.56 26.26
C SER A 238 3.35 0.23 27.02
N PHE A 239 4.36 -0.63 26.98
CA PHE A 239 4.40 -1.88 27.75
C PHE A 239 4.33 -1.62 29.26
N ASP A 240 5.01 -0.60 29.76
CA ASP A 240 5.03 -0.26 31.17
C ASP A 240 3.68 0.30 31.66
N LEU A 241 3.05 1.17 30.86
CA LEU A 241 1.71 1.67 31.16
C LEU A 241 0.65 0.60 30.98
N ALA A 242 0.81 -0.29 29.99
CA ALA A 242 -0.04 -1.46 29.85
C ALA A 242 0.02 -2.34 31.11
N TYR A 243 1.22 -2.63 31.60
CA TYR A 243 1.42 -3.46 32.79
C TYR A 243 0.92 -2.79 34.06
N SER A 244 1.28 -1.53 34.31
CA SER A 244 1.02 -0.85 35.58
C SER A 244 -0.36 -0.21 35.69
N LYS A 245 -0.91 0.35 34.61
CA LYS A 245 -2.08 1.24 34.64
C LYS A 245 -3.29 0.74 33.85
N MET A 246 -3.11 -0.04 32.78
CA MET A 246 -4.23 -0.41 31.91
C MET A 246 -5.28 -1.23 32.64
N VAL A 247 -6.53 -0.77 32.51
CA VAL A 247 -7.74 -1.50 32.90
C VAL A 247 -8.54 -1.76 31.63
N MET A 248 -8.95 -3.02 31.43
CA MET A 248 -9.81 -3.37 30.30
C MET A 248 -11.22 -2.86 30.54
N PRO A 249 -11.90 -2.31 29.51
CA PRO A 249 -13.31 -1.97 29.61
C PRO A 249 -14.17 -3.21 29.89
N THR A 250 -15.37 -3.00 30.39
CA THR A 250 -16.34 -4.08 30.56
C THR A 250 -16.98 -4.44 29.21
N ASP A 251 -17.25 -5.71 29.01
CA ASP A 251 -17.95 -6.18 27.82
C ASP A 251 -19.15 -7.07 28.25
N LYS A 252 -20.26 -6.97 27.52
CA LYS A 252 -21.45 -7.79 27.73
C LYS A 252 -21.21 -9.27 27.38
N ILE A 253 -20.22 -9.52 26.54
CA ILE A 253 -19.77 -10.85 26.10
C ILE A 253 -18.37 -11.10 26.63
N SER A 254 -18.16 -12.22 27.32
CA SER A 254 -16.84 -12.58 27.81
C SER A 254 -15.89 -12.99 26.66
N ASP A 255 -14.59 -12.88 26.94
CA ASP A 255 -13.52 -13.43 26.09
C ASP A 255 -13.50 -12.85 24.63
N ARG A 256 -13.84 -11.57 24.48
CA ARG A 256 -13.87 -10.87 23.18
C ARG A 256 -12.95 -9.65 23.11
N LEU A 257 -12.19 -9.38 24.17
CA LEU A 257 -11.27 -8.25 24.19
C LEU A 257 -9.83 -8.71 24.08
N MET A 258 -9.02 -7.97 23.35
CA MET A 258 -7.57 -8.08 23.23
C MET A 258 -6.93 -6.77 23.69
N ALA A 259 -5.73 -6.80 24.25
CA ALA A 259 -4.95 -5.60 24.53
C ALA A 259 -3.98 -5.31 23.36
N GLU A 260 -3.65 -4.04 23.13
CA GLU A 260 -2.66 -3.65 22.12
C GLU A 260 -1.57 -2.77 22.71
N VAL A 261 -0.33 -3.08 22.34
CA VAL A 261 0.90 -2.33 22.65
C VAL A 261 1.76 -2.21 21.39
N HIS A 262 2.65 -1.22 21.33
CA HIS A 262 3.61 -1.07 20.23
C HIS A 262 5.03 -1.25 20.75
N PHE A 263 5.96 -1.75 19.93
CA PHE A 263 7.31 -2.09 20.37
C PHE A 263 8.38 -1.42 19.53
N TYR A 264 8.81 -0.27 20.00
CA TYR A 264 9.88 0.51 19.37
C TYR A 264 10.97 0.89 20.39
N PRO A 265 11.98 0.05 20.64
CA PRO A 265 13.18 0.50 21.36
C PRO A 265 13.91 1.59 20.57
N TYR A 266 13.51 2.84 20.82
CA TYR A 266 13.60 4.02 19.97
C TYR A 266 14.97 4.25 19.33
N THR A 267 16.07 4.13 20.11
CA THR A 267 17.42 4.41 19.58
C THR A 267 17.83 3.48 18.45
N PHE A 268 17.37 2.23 18.48
CA PHE A 268 17.62 1.25 17.40
C PHE A 268 16.62 1.33 16.27
N THR A 269 15.35 1.59 16.59
CA THR A 269 14.25 1.39 15.65
C THR A 269 13.88 2.62 14.83
N LEU A 270 13.77 3.80 15.50
CA LEU A 270 13.17 5.00 14.92
C LEU A 270 14.11 6.22 14.89
N MET A 271 15.17 6.24 15.69
CA MET A 271 16.03 7.39 15.82
C MET A 271 16.88 7.58 14.57
N ASP A 272 16.64 8.67 13.84
CA ASP A 272 17.28 8.98 12.56
C ASP A 272 18.78 9.37 12.71
N GLY A 273 19.08 10.11 13.74
CA GLY A 273 20.41 10.64 14.02
C GLY A 273 20.57 10.90 15.51
N ASP A 274 21.73 11.43 15.90
CA ASP A 274 22.03 11.72 17.30
C ASP A 274 21.23 12.92 17.79
N ALA A 275 20.86 12.87 19.07
CA ALA A 275 20.23 13.94 19.81
C ALA A 275 21.02 14.23 21.09
N ASP A 276 20.77 15.37 21.73
CA ASP A 276 21.48 15.77 22.98
C ASP A 276 21.29 14.74 24.11
N TRP A 277 20.21 13.99 24.08
CA TRP A 277 19.87 12.99 25.11
C TRP A 277 20.33 11.58 24.76
N GLY A 278 20.83 11.28 23.55
CA GLY A 278 21.26 9.95 23.17
C GLY A 278 21.74 9.79 21.74
N LYS A 279 22.36 8.65 21.47
CA LYS A 279 22.87 8.28 20.14
C LYS A 279 21.98 7.23 19.49
N ALA A 280 21.77 7.35 18.18
CA ALA A 280 21.13 6.32 17.37
C ALA A 280 21.97 5.04 17.38
N SER A 281 21.34 3.89 17.59
CA SER A 281 21.98 2.59 17.54
C SER A 281 21.79 1.95 16.17
N TYR A 282 22.82 1.24 15.69
CA TYR A 282 22.81 0.62 14.35
C TYR A 282 22.94 -0.91 14.41
N TYR A 283 23.43 -1.46 15.51
CA TYR A 283 23.76 -2.87 15.65
C TYR A 283 23.01 -3.49 16.83
N TRP A 284 22.47 -4.70 16.65
CA TRP A 284 21.61 -5.34 17.63
C TRP A 284 21.91 -6.83 17.81
N GLY A 285 21.65 -7.33 19.03
CA GLY A 285 21.69 -8.74 19.37
C GLY A 285 23.12 -9.33 19.32
N ASP A 286 23.30 -10.37 18.51
CA ASP A 286 24.59 -11.06 18.33
C ASP A 286 25.50 -10.36 17.30
N TYR A 287 25.02 -9.31 16.66
CA TYR A 287 25.67 -8.60 15.56
C TYR A 287 26.10 -7.19 15.99
N LEU A 288 26.89 -7.13 17.07
CA LEU A 288 27.42 -5.88 17.60
C LEU A 288 28.71 -5.49 16.89
N SER A 289 28.92 -4.18 16.69
CA SER A 289 30.16 -3.66 16.12
C SER A 289 31.28 -3.60 17.13
N THR A 290 32.49 -4.03 16.74
CA THR A 290 33.71 -3.85 17.50
C THR A 290 34.48 -2.58 17.11
N THR A 291 34.19 -2.05 15.92
CA THR A 291 34.79 -0.83 15.36
C THR A 291 34.04 0.44 15.73
N ASP A 292 32.73 0.31 15.98
CA ASP A 292 31.83 1.40 16.39
C ASP A 292 30.93 0.96 17.56
N PRO A 293 31.50 0.69 18.75
CA PRO A 293 30.72 0.16 19.86
C PRO A 293 29.67 1.12 20.43
N GLU A 294 29.81 2.42 20.17
CA GLU A 294 28.81 3.43 20.60
C GLU A 294 27.47 3.30 19.88
N ARG A 295 27.46 2.62 18.73
CA ARG A 295 26.25 2.35 17.94
C ARG A 295 25.60 1.01 18.27
N ASN A 296 26.09 0.30 19.27
CA ASN A 296 25.51 -0.95 19.72
C ASN A 296 24.26 -0.70 20.58
N ALA A 297 23.17 -1.38 20.29
CA ALA A 297 21.91 -1.32 21.04
C ALA A 297 22.00 -2.17 22.33
N THR A 298 22.87 -1.78 23.27
CA THR A 298 23.18 -2.58 24.46
C THR A 298 22.07 -2.56 25.51
N TRP A 299 21.29 -1.47 25.60
CA TRP A 299 20.23 -1.33 26.59
C TRP A 299 18.93 -2.05 26.21
N CYS A 300 18.72 -2.29 24.92
CA CYS A 300 17.48 -2.88 24.37
C CYS A 300 17.76 -4.20 23.63
N GLY A 301 18.59 -5.05 24.21
CA GLY A 301 18.92 -6.38 23.71
C GLY A 301 17.79 -7.39 23.86
N LYS A 302 18.11 -8.67 23.76
CA LYS A 302 17.16 -9.79 23.87
C LYS A 302 16.43 -9.81 25.21
N GLU A 303 17.16 -9.55 26.28
CA GLU A 303 16.65 -9.51 27.64
C GLU A 303 15.56 -8.44 27.81
N PHE A 304 15.75 -7.26 27.21
CA PHE A 304 14.76 -6.20 27.22
C PHE A 304 13.46 -6.62 26.50
N VAL A 305 13.57 -7.34 25.38
CA VAL A 305 12.39 -7.90 24.70
C VAL A 305 11.67 -8.87 25.61
N ASP A 306 12.41 -9.82 26.23
CA ASP A 306 11.84 -10.85 27.08
C ASP A 306 11.15 -10.26 28.31
N GLU A 307 11.78 -9.31 29.00
CA GLU A 307 11.21 -8.65 30.18
C GLU A 307 9.87 -7.94 29.88
N ASN A 308 9.82 -7.19 28.79
CA ASN A 308 8.60 -6.50 28.41
C ASN A 308 7.49 -7.47 28.00
N PHE A 309 7.84 -8.50 27.25
CA PHE A 309 6.86 -9.47 26.79
C PHE A 309 6.38 -10.38 27.94
N ASP A 310 7.21 -10.67 28.92
CA ASP A 310 6.81 -11.40 30.12
C ASP A 310 5.84 -10.58 30.99
N LYS A 311 5.98 -9.24 31.08
CA LYS A 311 4.97 -8.35 31.70
C LYS A 311 3.61 -8.51 31.01
N MET A 312 3.57 -8.53 29.69
CA MET A 312 2.32 -8.72 28.94
C MET A 312 1.71 -10.12 29.14
N LYS A 313 2.56 -11.13 29.17
CA LYS A 313 2.13 -12.50 29.47
C LYS A 313 1.52 -12.59 30.88
N GLU A 314 2.17 -12.06 31.89
CA GLU A 314 1.71 -12.07 33.27
C GLU A 314 0.35 -11.36 33.42
N LYS A 315 0.25 -10.16 32.84
CA LYS A 315 -0.96 -9.35 33.01
C LYS A 315 -2.15 -9.82 32.18
N PHE A 316 -1.93 -10.26 30.93
CA PHE A 316 -2.97 -10.50 29.94
C PHE A 316 -3.03 -11.94 29.43
N THR A 317 -2.03 -12.45 28.69
CA THR A 317 -2.19 -13.69 27.96
C THR A 317 -2.34 -14.92 28.84
N SER A 318 -1.69 -14.94 30.02
CA SER A 318 -1.90 -15.99 31.02
C SER A 318 -3.31 -16.02 31.61
N LYS A 319 -4.06 -14.92 31.47
CA LYS A 319 -5.45 -14.77 31.93
C LYS A 319 -6.46 -14.90 30.79
N GLY A 320 -6.01 -15.30 29.62
CA GLY A 320 -6.88 -15.53 28.46
C GLY A 320 -7.17 -14.27 27.62
N VAL A 321 -6.57 -13.13 27.93
CA VAL A 321 -6.66 -11.90 27.12
C VAL A 321 -5.48 -11.86 26.16
N PRO A 322 -5.66 -12.03 24.83
CA PRO A 322 -4.57 -11.94 23.87
C PRO A 322 -4.00 -10.52 23.82
N VAL A 323 -2.72 -10.41 23.41
CA VAL A 323 -2.05 -9.14 23.18
C VAL A 323 -1.65 -9.01 21.72
N VAL A 324 -2.01 -7.91 21.11
CA VAL A 324 -1.55 -7.49 19.79
C VAL A 324 -0.37 -6.55 19.97
N ILE A 325 0.78 -6.89 19.39
CA ILE A 325 1.85 -5.92 19.17
C ILE A 325 1.51 -5.25 17.85
N GLY A 326 0.70 -4.17 17.90
CA GLY A 326 0.08 -3.55 16.73
C GLY A 326 1.10 -2.95 15.76
N GLU A 327 2.26 -2.56 16.30
CA GLU A 327 3.37 -2.05 15.52
C GLU A 327 4.69 -2.46 16.14
N PHE A 328 5.62 -2.89 15.29
CA PHE A 328 7.04 -2.99 15.60
C PHE A 328 7.85 -2.94 14.29
N GLY A 329 9.10 -2.48 14.39
CA GLY A 329 9.99 -2.43 13.24
C GLY A 329 11.30 -1.76 13.58
N ALA A 330 12.23 -1.73 12.63
CA ALA A 330 13.49 -1.01 12.71
C ALA A 330 13.89 -0.49 11.32
N MET A 331 14.27 0.77 11.25
CA MET A 331 14.67 1.42 9.99
C MET A 331 15.94 0.77 9.39
N SER A 332 15.98 0.68 8.06
CA SER A 332 17.18 0.35 7.31
C SER A 332 18.16 1.52 7.30
N ARG A 333 19.45 1.25 7.54
CA ARG A 333 20.53 2.24 7.60
C ARG A 333 21.43 2.21 6.34
N SER A 334 20.90 1.75 5.20
CA SER A 334 21.66 1.59 3.95
C SER A 334 22.17 2.91 3.36
N ASN A 335 21.68 4.06 3.81
CA ASN A 335 22.16 5.39 3.39
C ASN A 335 23.43 5.85 4.11
N ILE A 336 23.68 5.32 5.31
CA ILE A 336 24.79 5.76 6.16
C ILE A 336 25.82 4.67 6.41
N LEU A 337 25.47 3.40 6.23
CA LEU A 337 26.35 2.26 6.40
C LEU A 337 26.71 1.64 5.04
N SER A 338 27.90 1.06 4.95
CA SER A 338 28.39 0.36 3.76
C SER A 338 29.30 -0.79 4.12
N GLY A 339 29.57 -1.71 3.17
CA GLY A 339 30.48 -2.82 3.34
C GLY A 339 30.13 -3.71 4.55
N ALA A 340 31.12 -4.05 5.35
CA ALA A 340 30.95 -4.94 6.51
C ALA A 340 29.98 -4.38 7.57
N ASP A 341 29.97 -3.07 7.77
CA ASP A 341 29.09 -2.43 8.74
C ASP A 341 27.62 -2.53 8.32
N LEU A 342 27.35 -2.36 7.03
CA LEU A 342 26.00 -2.57 6.49
C LEU A 342 25.57 -4.04 6.59
N GLU A 343 26.46 -4.98 6.30
CA GLU A 343 26.14 -6.41 6.47
C GLU A 343 25.83 -6.76 7.92
N LEU A 344 26.60 -6.19 8.86
CA LEU A 344 26.38 -6.39 10.29
C LEU A 344 25.01 -5.84 10.73
N HIS A 345 24.66 -4.63 10.25
CA HIS A 345 23.37 -4.02 10.48
C HIS A 345 22.20 -4.87 9.90
N ILE A 346 22.32 -5.34 8.67
CA ILE A 346 21.29 -6.18 8.03
C ILE A 346 21.04 -7.45 8.87
N LYS A 347 22.09 -8.11 9.34
CA LYS A 347 21.98 -9.32 10.17
C LYS A 347 21.37 -9.01 11.53
N GLY A 348 21.81 -7.94 12.20
CA GLY A 348 21.25 -7.50 13.49
C GLY A 348 19.78 -7.10 13.36
N ARG A 349 19.43 -6.36 12.32
CA ARG A 349 18.07 -5.98 12.04
C ARG A 349 17.16 -7.19 11.76
N ALA A 350 17.60 -8.13 10.94
CA ALA A 350 16.87 -9.38 10.71
C ALA A 350 16.69 -10.19 12.00
N GLN A 351 17.73 -10.28 12.82
CA GLN A 351 17.65 -10.95 14.12
C GLN A 351 16.64 -10.28 15.07
N PHE A 352 16.59 -8.94 15.10
CA PHE A 352 15.59 -8.21 15.88
C PHE A 352 14.17 -8.61 15.50
N TYR A 353 13.83 -8.55 14.21
CA TYR A 353 12.49 -8.93 13.75
C TYR A 353 12.15 -10.39 14.07
N GLY A 354 13.07 -11.31 13.82
CA GLY A 354 12.87 -12.73 14.10
C GLY A 354 12.74 -13.01 15.60
N TYR A 355 13.52 -12.33 16.43
CA TYR A 355 13.47 -12.49 17.89
C TYR A 355 12.17 -11.96 18.47
N VAL A 356 11.76 -10.74 18.08
CA VAL A 356 10.47 -10.15 18.49
C VAL A 356 9.30 -11.05 18.07
N ALA A 357 9.30 -11.52 16.82
CA ALA A 357 8.25 -12.41 16.31
C ALA A 357 8.19 -13.73 17.10
N LYS A 358 9.34 -14.32 17.40
CA LYS A 358 9.40 -15.56 18.19
C LYS A 358 8.97 -15.35 19.63
N ALA A 359 9.48 -14.31 20.28
CA ALA A 359 9.18 -13.99 21.68
C ALA A 359 7.68 -13.71 21.86
N ALA A 360 7.06 -13.00 20.89
CA ALA A 360 5.62 -12.75 20.86
C ALA A 360 4.82 -14.05 20.72
N LYS A 361 5.16 -14.90 19.74
CA LYS A 361 4.52 -16.20 19.52
C LYS A 361 4.57 -17.09 20.75
N ASP A 362 5.74 -17.23 21.37
CA ASP A 362 5.95 -18.08 22.53
C ASP A 362 5.15 -17.62 23.76
N ARG A 363 4.67 -16.38 23.76
CA ARG A 363 3.87 -15.79 24.83
C ARG A 363 2.39 -15.57 24.47
N GLY A 364 1.96 -16.06 23.30
CA GLY A 364 0.56 -15.95 22.85
C GLY A 364 0.16 -14.56 22.40
N MET A 365 1.11 -13.81 21.84
CA MET A 365 0.92 -12.45 21.29
C MET A 365 0.97 -12.49 19.76
N ILE A 366 0.37 -11.47 19.13
CA ILE A 366 0.30 -11.31 17.68
C ILE A 366 1.21 -10.14 17.27
N PRO A 367 2.40 -10.38 16.69
CA PRO A 367 3.28 -9.31 16.22
C PRO A 367 2.87 -8.83 14.83
N ILE A 368 2.78 -7.51 14.64
CA ILE A 368 2.43 -6.88 13.36
C ILE A 368 3.52 -5.89 12.98
N THR A 369 4.22 -6.13 11.88
CA THR A 369 5.29 -5.25 11.39
C THR A 369 4.74 -3.91 10.93
N TRP A 370 5.47 -2.82 11.18
CA TRP A 370 5.18 -1.52 10.58
C TRP A 370 5.78 -1.43 9.18
N GLU A 371 5.02 -0.88 8.25
CA GLU A 371 5.43 -0.64 6.86
C GLU A 371 5.31 0.83 6.52
N THR A 372 6.33 1.36 5.85
CA THR A 372 6.34 2.76 5.38
C THR A 372 5.98 2.90 3.91
N GLY A 373 5.79 1.77 3.20
CA GLY A 373 5.40 1.71 1.78
C GLY A 373 6.52 1.96 0.78
N GLY A 374 7.55 2.70 1.13
CA GLY A 374 8.70 2.97 0.27
C GLY A 374 9.84 1.96 0.46
N THR A 375 10.71 1.80 -0.55
CA THR A 375 11.85 0.88 -0.52
C THR A 375 13.20 1.59 -0.34
N GLY A 376 13.18 2.90 -0.06
CA GLY A 376 14.37 3.71 0.16
C GLY A 376 15.07 3.45 1.50
N PRO A 377 16.23 4.10 1.73
CA PRO A 377 16.88 4.14 3.02
C PRO A 377 15.95 4.72 4.11
N GLY A 378 16.13 4.31 5.36
CA GLY A 378 15.29 4.76 6.47
C GLY A 378 13.89 4.12 6.53
N THR A 379 13.56 3.19 5.61
CA THR A 379 12.27 2.51 5.60
C THR A 379 12.30 1.21 6.40
N MET A 380 11.10 0.72 6.75
CA MET A 380 10.88 -0.57 7.42
C MET A 380 10.23 -1.60 6.49
N THR A 381 10.13 -1.30 5.21
CA THR A 381 9.36 -2.05 4.22
C THR A 381 9.87 -3.47 4.03
N THR A 382 8.97 -4.44 4.12
CA THR A 382 9.23 -5.85 3.81
C THR A 382 8.68 -6.26 2.45
N ILE A 383 7.57 -5.65 2.01
CA ILE A 383 6.94 -5.87 0.70
C ILE A 383 6.93 -4.55 -0.07
N SER A 384 7.54 -4.53 -1.24
CA SER A 384 7.55 -3.37 -2.12
C SER A 384 6.16 -3.05 -2.66
N THR A 385 5.70 -1.80 -2.49
CA THR A 385 4.45 -1.32 -3.10
C THR A 385 4.60 -0.93 -4.57
N ALA A 386 5.84 -0.89 -5.08
CA ALA A 386 6.13 -0.54 -6.47
C ALA A 386 5.88 -1.73 -7.43
N ASP A 387 6.25 -2.94 -7.00
CA ASP A 387 6.20 -4.15 -7.83
C ASP A 387 5.60 -5.37 -7.13
N TYR A 388 5.14 -5.21 -5.88
CA TYR A 388 4.50 -6.24 -5.07
C TYR A 388 5.37 -7.48 -4.83
N THR A 389 6.68 -7.26 -4.66
CA THR A 389 7.65 -8.33 -4.34
C THR A 389 8.14 -8.20 -2.91
N VAL A 390 8.67 -9.29 -2.35
CA VAL A 390 9.40 -9.22 -1.10
C VAL A 390 10.66 -8.38 -1.32
N PHE A 391 10.78 -7.30 -0.55
CA PHE A 391 11.91 -6.38 -0.62
C PHE A 391 13.03 -6.77 0.36
N ASP A 392 12.66 -7.03 1.61
CA ASP A 392 13.61 -7.36 2.69
C ASP A 392 13.58 -8.86 3.02
N TYR A 393 14.28 -9.67 2.22
CA TYR A 393 14.35 -11.12 2.43
C TYR A 393 14.97 -11.51 3.78
N PRO A 394 16.07 -10.88 4.27
CA PRO A 394 16.62 -11.19 5.58
C PRO A 394 15.60 -11.04 6.71
N VAL A 395 14.86 -9.95 6.75
CA VAL A 395 13.79 -9.71 7.73
C VAL A 395 12.66 -10.70 7.58
N MET A 396 12.14 -10.86 6.36
CA MET A 396 11.04 -11.80 6.11
C MET A 396 11.40 -13.24 6.50
N ASN A 397 12.60 -13.70 6.15
CA ASN A 397 13.05 -15.05 6.47
C ASN A 397 13.25 -15.25 7.97
N ALA A 398 13.72 -14.25 8.69
CA ALA A 398 13.83 -14.31 10.14
C ALA A 398 12.44 -14.45 10.82
N ILE A 399 11.43 -13.69 10.39
CA ILE A 399 10.06 -13.82 10.87
C ILE A 399 9.49 -15.21 10.52
N ARG A 400 9.65 -15.64 9.27
CA ARG A 400 9.16 -16.93 8.77
C ARG A 400 9.77 -18.10 9.55
N THR A 401 11.07 -18.05 9.82
CA THR A 401 11.78 -19.05 10.65
C THR A 401 11.21 -19.10 12.05
N ALA A 402 10.89 -17.96 12.68
CA ALA A 402 10.23 -17.90 13.98
C ALA A 402 8.88 -18.61 13.99
N TYR A 403 8.18 -18.64 12.86
CA TYR A 403 6.90 -19.32 12.70
C TYR A 403 7.01 -20.74 12.11
N GLY A 404 8.22 -21.22 11.82
CA GLY A 404 8.46 -22.56 11.27
C GLY A 404 8.06 -22.67 9.80
N LEU A 405 8.02 -21.55 9.09
CA LEU A 405 7.77 -21.51 7.66
C LEU A 405 9.11 -21.62 6.88
N PRO A 406 9.10 -22.24 5.69
CA PRO A 406 10.29 -22.30 4.84
C PRO A 406 10.76 -20.88 4.47
N GLU A 407 12.06 -20.70 4.32
CA GLU A 407 12.61 -19.44 3.82
C GLU A 407 12.10 -19.15 2.40
N LEU A 408 11.86 -17.88 2.15
CA LEU A 408 11.67 -17.38 0.80
C LEU A 408 13.03 -17.30 0.14
N THR A 409 13.22 -17.97 -0.94
CA THR A 409 14.36 -17.70 -1.82
C THR A 409 13.99 -16.50 -2.67
N LYS A 410 14.88 -15.52 -2.71
CA LYS A 410 14.80 -14.51 -3.76
C LYS A 410 14.73 -15.33 -5.05
N GLY A 411 13.54 -15.38 -5.68
CA GLY A 411 13.39 -16.06 -6.96
C GLY A 411 14.51 -15.58 -7.85
N ALA A 412 15.05 -16.43 -8.75
CA ALA A 412 15.95 -15.93 -9.79
C ALA A 412 15.29 -14.66 -10.28
N GLU A 413 15.90 -13.51 -10.00
CA GLU A 413 15.34 -12.21 -10.37
C GLU A 413 14.91 -12.38 -11.82
N THR A 414 13.62 -12.36 -12.10
CA THR A 414 13.19 -12.32 -13.49
C THR A 414 13.77 -11.02 -13.97
N ASN A 415 14.87 -11.16 -14.72
CA ASN A 415 15.56 -10.02 -15.25
C ASN A 415 14.50 -9.14 -15.89
N LYS A 416 14.26 -7.96 -15.33
CA LYS A 416 13.26 -7.03 -15.81
C LYS A 416 13.97 -5.96 -16.64
N MET A 417 13.27 -5.42 -17.59
CA MET A 417 13.71 -4.27 -18.35
C MET A 417 12.76 -3.11 -18.09
N LEU A 418 13.29 -1.90 -18.01
CA LEU A 418 12.51 -0.68 -18.02
C LEU A 418 12.10 -0.37 -19.46
N VAL A 419 10.82 -0.20 -19.73
CA VAL A 419 10.32 0.18 -21.05
C VAL A 419 9.67 1.54 -20.99
N ALA A 420 10.26 2.50 -21.67
CA ALA A 420 9.70 3.84 -21.86
C ALA A 420 9.03 3.94 -23.22
N THR A 421 7.78 4.35 -23.24
CA THR A 421 7.02 4.64 -24.46
C THR A 421 7.06 6.14 -24.75
N TYR A 422 7.42 6.48 -25.99
CA TYR A 422 7.52 7.86 -26.45
C TYR A 422 6.47 8.14 -27.54
N ASP A 423 5.86 9.32 -27.47
CA ASP A 423 5.01 9.87 -28.52
C ASP A 423 5.24 11.36 -28.68
N TYR A 424 6.23 11.72 -29.49
CA TYR A 424 6.55 13.12 -29.76
C TYR A 424 5.47 13.82 -30.58
N PHE A 425 4.73 13.11 -31.40
CA PHE A 425 3.66 13.68 -32.22
C PHE A 425 2.49 14.19 -31.36
N ALA A 426 2.15 13.45 -30.30
CA ALA A 426 1.08 13.86 -29.39
C ALA A 426 1.44 15.17 -28.62
N THR A 427 2.74 15.40 -28.40
CA THR A 427 3.22 16.54 -27.61
C THR A 427 3.40 17.79 -28.46
N GLU A 428 3.90 17.66 -29.68
CA GLU A 428 4.08 18.78 -30.62
C GLU A 428 2.73 19.37 -31.06
N ALA A 429 1.73 18.52 -31.32
CA ALA A 429 0.39 18.98 -31.66
C ALA A 429 -0.29 19.80 -30.54
N ALA A 430 0.14 19.59 -29.30
CA ALA A 430 -0.44 20.26 -28.14
C ALA A 430 0.25 21.58 -27.77
N LYS A 431 1.53 21.79 -28.13
CA LYS A 431 2.36 22.90 -27.64
C LYS A 431 2.89 23.85 -28.71
N GLY A 432 2.92 23.48 -29.98
CA GLY A 432 3.46 24.31 -31.07
C GLY A 432 4.96 24.63 -30.94
N ASP A 433 5.68 23.88 -30.09
CA ASP A 433 7.09 24.12 -29.77
C ASP A 433 7.97 22.99 -30.30
N SER A 434 9.02 23.35 -31.03
CA SER A 434 10.00 22.40 -31.64
C SER A 434 11.03 21.87 -30.64
N SER A 435 11.00 22.28 -29.37
CA SER A 435 11.99 21.93 -28.33
C SER A 435 11.53 20.82 -27.39
N THR A 436 10.55 20.00 -27.77
CA THR A 436 10.02 18.93 -26.92
C THR A 436 11.08 17.86 -26.65
N TYR A 437 11.33 17.58 -25.39
CA TYR A 437 12.20 16.49 -24.92
C TYR A 437 11.37 15.38 -24.27
N GLY A 438 11.98 14.19 -24.18
CA GLY A 438 11.46 13.12 -23.34
C GLY A 438 12.51 12.73 -22.30
N GLN A 439 12.12 12.61 -21.06
CA GLN A 439 13.05 12.34 -19.96
C GLN A 439 12.61 11.17 -19.09
N ILE A 440 13.58 10.34 -18.73
CA ILE A 440 13.47 9.32 -17.69
C ILE A 440 14.49 9.69 -16.64
N SER A 441 14.08 9.85 -15.38
CA SER A 441 14.99 10.14 -14.27
C SER A 441 14.98 9.00 -13.24
N PHE A 442 16.13 8.81 -12.61
CA PHE A 442 16.38 7.74 -11.65
C PHE A 442 16.75 8.34 -10.30
N ASP A 443 16.44 7.63 -9.23
CA ASP A 443 16.94 7.97 -7.91
C ASP A 443 18.47 7.89 -7.89
N VAL A 444 19.11 8.87 -7.24
CA VAL A 444 20.57 8.92 -7.19
C VAL A 444 21.10 7.90 -6.20
N VAL A 445 21.56 6.76 -6.69
CA VAL A 445 22.14 5.68 -5.88
C VAL A 445 23.55 6.04 -5.37
N LYS A 446 24.30 6.82 -6.17
CA LYS A 446 25.62 7.33 -5.80
C LYS A 446 25.79 8.78 -6.20
N SER A 447 26.07 9.63 -5.22
CA SER A 447 26.31 11.06 -5.42
C SER A 447 27.74 11.35 -5.93
N ASP A 448 28.74 10.53 -5.61
CA ASP A 448 30.10 10.68 -6.11
C ASP A 448 30.34 9.76 -7.31
N ILE A 449 30.49 10.35 -8.48
CA ILE A 449 30.78 9.64 -9.74
C ILE A 449 32.23 9.77 -10.20
N THR A 450 33.12 10.36 -9.39
CA THR A 450 34.56 10.54 -9.74
C THR A 450 35.34 9.25 -9.92
N PRO A 451 34.99 8.10 -9.28
CA PRO A 451 35.68 6.83 -9.50
C PRO A 451 35.46 6.23 -10.91
N TYR A 452 34.50 6.75 -11.66
CA TYR A 452 34.07 6.14 -12.93
C TYR A 452 34.62 6.90 -14.13
N THR A 453 34.90 6.16 -15.20
CA THR A 453 35.43 6.69 -16.48
C THR A 453 34.39 6.71 -17.60
N SER A 454 33.38 5.86 -17.48
CA SER A 454 32.29 5.77 -18.47
C SER A 454 31.04 5.15 -17.88
N ILE A 455 29.92 5.34 -18.61
CA ILE A 455 28.63 4.69 -18.34
C ILE A 455 28.32 3.73 -19.47
N THR A 456 27.87 2.54 -19.16
CA THR A 456 27.33 1.57 -20.14
C THR A 456 25.82 1.50 -19.95
N ILE A 457 25.06 1.67 -21.03
CA ILE A 457 23.62 1.49 -21.06
C ILE A 457 23.32 0.38 -22.06
N LYS A 458 22.71 -0.73 -21.59
CA LYS A 458 22.18 -1.76 -22.47
C LYS A 458 20.73 -1.44 -22.78
N ALA A 459 20.47 -1.02 -24.02
CA ALA A 459 19.16 -0.59 -24.46
C ALA A 459 18.77 -1.17 -25.83
N ASN A 460 17.44 -1.28 -26.02
CA ASN A 460 16.84 -1.58 -27.33
C ASN A 460 15.90 -0.43 -27.69
N ILE A 461 16.20 0.26 -28.80
CA ILE A 461 15.41 1.40 -29.28
C ILE A 461 14.59 0.92 -30.48
N SER A 462 13.28 0.99 -30.39
CA SER A 462 12.35 0.51 -31.42
C SER A 462 11.25 1.52 -31.68
N GLY A 463 10.95 1.78 -32.94
CA GLY A 463 9.90 2.71 -33.34
C GLY A 463 10.05 3.28 -34.73
N THR A 464 9.36 4.36 -35.00
CA THR A 464 9.36 5.09 -36.25
C THR A 464 9.75 6.54 -36.03
N THR A 465 10.50 7.13 -36.94
CA THR A 465 11.09 8.48 -36.81
C THR A 465 10.37 9.57 -37.60
N SER A 466 9.43 9.28 -38.47
CA SER A 466 8.50 10.21 -39.14
C SER A 466 7.55 9.50 -40.09
N SER A 467 6.49 10.19 -40.50
CA SER A 467 5.54 9.68 -41.49
C SER A 467 6.09 9.63 -42.90
N ASP A 468 7.21 10.34 -43.20
CA ASP A 468 7.82 10.47 -44.52
C ASP A 468 9.21 9.80 -44.62
N GLY A 469 9.65 9.09 -43.55
CA GLY A 469 10.94 8.40 -43.50
C GLY A 469 12.18 9.27 -43.44
N LYS A 470 12.01 10.60 -43.23
CA LYS A 470 13.14 11.50 -43.01
C LYS A 470 13.51 11.53 -41.54
N TYR A 471 14.78 11.30 -41.26
CA TYR A 471 15.32 11.30 -39.89
C TYR A 471 15.29 12.72 -39.31
N GLY A 472 14.60 12.91 -38.21
CA GLY A 472 14.80 14.03 -37.33
C GLY A 472 16.11 13.91 -36.54
N TYR A 473 16.55 14.95 -35.91
CA TYR A 473 17.70 14.93 -34.98
C TYR A 473 17.46 13.92 -33.87
N THR A 474 18.35 12.94 -33.74
CA THR A 474 18.26 11.90 -32.70
C THR A 474 19.30 12.17 -31.61
N GLY A 475 18.97 13.02 -30.66
CA GLY A 475 19.74 13.19 -29.42
C GLY A 475 19.26 12.20 -28.35
N PHE A 476 20.16 11.38 -27.84
CA PHE A 476 19.90 10.50 -26.71
C PHE A 476 21.08 10.61 -25.74
N ASN A 477 20.85 11.20 -24.57
CA ASN A 477 21.90 11.63 -23.67
C ASN A 477 21.68 11.07 -22.27
N VAL A 478 22.76 10.68 -21.57
CA VAL A 478 22.74 10.64 -20.12
C VAL A 478 22.90 12.05 -19.61
N VAL A 479 22.06 12.42 -18.66
CA VAL A 479 22.12 13.72 -18.02
C VAL A 479 22.37 13.54 -16.54
N THR A 480 23.23 14.38 -16.00
CA THR A 480 23.50 14.45 -14.56
C THR A 480 23.43 15.89 -14.11
N MET A 481 23.03 16.11 -12.87
CA MET A 481 23.02 17.43 -12.25
C MET A 481 23.71 17.36 -10.91
N SER A 482 24.60 18.31 -10.65
CA SER A 482 25.21 18.49 -9.34
C SER A 482 24.66 19.71 -8.65
N SER A 483 24.58 19.66 -7.32
CA SER A 483 24.20 20.82 -6.52
C SER A 483 25.01 20.82 -5.22
N ASP A 484 25.69 21.93 -4.94
CA ASP A 484 26.41 22.17 -3.69
C ASP A 484 26.35 23.65 -3.30
N GLU A 485 26.99 24.00 -2.17
CA GLU A 485 27.00 25.36 -1.63
C GLU A 485 27.64 26.40 -2.55
N LYS A 486 28.44 25.99 -3.53
CA LYS A 486 29.15 26.87 -4.46
C LYS A 486 28.37 27.12 -5.75
N ALA A 487 27.60 26.11 -6.18
CA ALA A 487 26.83 26.18 -7.40
C ALA A 487 25.65 25.19 -7.35
N GLU A 488 24.45 25.73 -7.32
CA GLU A 488 23.22 24.94 -7.38
C GLU A 488 22.90 24.53 -8.82
N TRP A 489 22.36 23.30 -8.96
CA TRP A 489 21.70 22.83 -10.19
C TRP A 489 22.57 22.90 -11.45
N GLN A 490 23.82 22.42 -11.38
CA GLN A 490 24.74 22.40 -12.51
C GLN A 490 24.52 21.18 -13.39
N TRP A 491 24.05 21.39 -14.60
CA TRP A 491 23.66 20.37 -15.58
C TRP A 491 24.83 19.88 -16.43
N ARG A 492 24.86 18.58 -16.76
CA ARG A 492 25.77 17.97 -17.73
C ARG A 492 25.08 16.89 -18.56
N GLU A 493 25.38 16.88 -19.85
CA GLU A 493 24.91 15.92 -20.81
C GLU A 493 26.06 15.09 -21.38
N PHE A 494 25.83 13.79 -21.52
CA PHE A 494 26.77 12.87 -22.15
C PHE A 494 26.03 12.11 -23.26
N SER A 495 26.47 12.27 -24.53
CA SER A 495 25.78 11.68 -25.66
C SER A 495 25.95 10.17 -25.73
N ILE A 496 24.82 9.46 -25.71
CA ILE A 496 24.79 8.01 -25.86
C ILE A 496 25.10 7.60 -27.30
N LEU A 497 24.59 8.34 -28.28
CA LEU A 497 24.69 8.01 -29.69
C LEU A 497 25.94 8.63 -30.37
N GLY A 498 26.53 9.66 -29.74
CA GLY A 498 27.70 10.35 -30.33
C GLY A 498 27.45 10.90 -31.73
N GLY A 499 26.21 11.36 -32.01
CA GLY A 499 25.81 11.85 -33.33
C GLY A 499 25.58 10.75 -34.40
N LYS A 500 25.50 9.46 -33.99
CA LYS A 500 25.20 8.32 -34.84
C LYS A 500 23.75 7.87 -34.67
N ASP A 501 23.22 7.16 -35.68
CA ASP A 501 21.92 6.52 -35.56
C ASP A 501 21.93 5.40 -34.50
N PRO A 502 20.85 5.20 -33.76
CA PRO A 502 20.73 4.09 -32.83
C PRO A 502 20.72 2.74 -33.59
N VAL A 503 21.10 1.67 -32.90
CA VAL A 503 20.92 0.30 -33.38
C VAL A 503 19.45 -0.08 -33.21
N TRP A 504 18.67 0.06 -34.27
CA TRP A 504 17.23 -0.12 -34.25
C TRP A 504 16.78 -1.56 -33.98
N GLY A 505 15.85 -1.74 -33.07
CA GLY A 505 15.13 -2.98 -32.80
C GLY A 505 15.98 -4.11 -32.22
N LYS A 506 17.20 -3.85 -31.80
CA LYS A 506 18.11 -4.83 -31.20
C LYS A 506 18.71 -4.31 -29.90
N TRP A 507 19.00 -5.21 -28.97
CA TRP A 507 19.79 -4.88 -27.81
C TRP A 507 21.20 -4.45 -28.20
N HIS A 508 21.65 -3.33 -27.67
CA HIS A 508 22.97 -2.79 -27.87
C HIS A 508 23.50 -2.13 -26.58
N GLU A 509 24.81 -2.32 -26.34
CA GLU A 509 25.49 -1.66 -25.24
C GLU A 509 26.13 -0.35 -25.72
N TYR A 510 25.58 0.75 -25.24
CA TYR A 510 26.10 2.08 -25.53
C TYR A 510 27.05 2.48 -24.40
N LYS A 511 28.35 2.64 -24.73
CA LYS A 511 29.37 3.08 -23.77
C LYS A 511 29.63 4.56 -23.95
N VAL A 512 29.38 5.33 -22.87
CA VAL A 512 29.44 6.78 -22.85
C VAL A 512 30.58 7.23 -21.93
N PRO A 513 31.69 7.81 -22.48
CA PRO A 513 32.77 8.35 -21.66
C PRO A 513 32.27 9.53 -20.78
N LEU A 514 32.57 9.50 -19.50
CA LEU A 514 32.25 10.61 -18.58
C LEU A 514 33.10 11.84 -18.80
N SER A 515 34.22 11.71 -19.55
CA SER A 515 35.02 12.85 -20.00
C SER A 515 34.44 13.58 -21.23
N GLN A 516 33.46 12.96 -21.91
CA GLN A 516 32.80 13.58 -23.06
C GLN A 516 31.83 14.65 -22.55
N ASN A 517 32.03 15.88 -23.00
CA ASN A 517 31.14 17.00 -22.67
C ASN A 517 30.46 17.48 -23.97
N ILE A 518 29.15 17.61 -23.96
CA ILE A 518 28.39 18.09 -25.12
C ILE A 518 28.06 19.59 -24.98
N ALA A 519 28.09 20.12 -23.75
CA ALA A 519 27.86 21.52 -23.54
C ALA A 519 29.12 22.34 -23.88
N ASP A 520 29.15 22.94 -25.07
CA ASP A 520 30.23 23.74 -25.60
C ASP A 520 30.41 25.11 -24.93
N SER A 521 29.84 25.37 -23.76
CA SER A 521 30.09 26.63 -23.04
C SER A 521 31.14 26.44 -21.97
N ALA A 522 32.31 26.99 -22.16
CA ALA A 522 33.41 27.01 -21.20
C ALA A 522 33.01 27.55 -19.80
N THR A 523 31.90 28.26 -19.70
CA THR A 523 31.35 28.81 -18.47
C THR A 523 30.56 27.83 -17.63
N ALA A 524 29.94 26.81 -18.21
CA ALA A 524 29.15 25.79 -17.50
C ALA A 524 30.03 24.74 -16.78
N LEU A 525 31.34 24.69 -17.08
CA LEU A 525 32.26 23.66 -16.58
C LEU A 525 32.89 24.00 -15.22
N ILE A 526 32.85 25.26 -14.79
CA ILE A 526 33.61 25.71 -13.61
C ILE A 526 32.91 25.33 -12.31
N SER A 527 31.64 25.04 -12.34
CA SER A 527 30.81 24.86 -11.15
C SER A 527 30.21 23.47 -10.97
N TYR A 528 30.30 22.60 -11.98
CA TYR A 528 29.81 21.22 -11.85
C TYR A 528 30.70 20.38 -10.92
N ASN A 529 30.09 19.79 -9.91
CA ASN A 529 30.79 18.99 -8.91
C ASN A 529 30.40 17.48 -9.03
N PRO A 530 31.25 16.65 -9.65
CA PRO A 530 30.96 15.23 -9.83
C PRO A 530 30.91 14.40 -8.51
N LYS A 531 31.27 15.01 -7.37
CA LYS A 531 31.11 14.42 -6.04
C LYS A 531 29.76 14.68 -5.40
N LYS A 532 28.94 15.53 -6.01
CA LYS A 532 27.66 16.01 -5.44
C LYS A 532 26.52 15.90 -6.45
N ILE A 533 26.36 14.72 -7.06
CA ILE A 533 25.29 14.45 -8.01
C ILE A 533 23.96 14.34 -7.24
N VAL A 534 22.99 15.09 -7.70
CA VAL A 534 21.62 15.14 -7.16
C VAL A 534 20.56 14.69 -8.16
N PHE A 535 20.95 14.46 -9.42
CA PHE A 535 20.07 14.01 -10.48
C PHE A 535 20.81 13.16 -11.50
N ILE A 536 20.22 12.05 -11.91
CA ILE A 536 20.65 11.20 -13.02
C ILE A 536 19.42 10.91 -13.88
N GLY A 537 19.56 11.04 -15.21
CA GLY A 537 18.48 10.74 -16.12
C GLY A 537 18.96 10.39 -17.51
N ILE A 538 18.03 9.93 -18.34
CA ILE A 538 18.20 9.79 -19.78
C ILE A 538 17.26 10.80 -20.43
N GLN A 539 17.81 11.73 -21.17
CA GLN A 539 17.07 12.72 -21.91
C GLN A 539 17.19 12.46 -23.41
N SER A 540 16.08 12.51 -24.08
CA SER A 540 16.01 12.28 -25.53
C SER A 540 15.40 13.51 -26.22
N TYR A 541 16.02 13.88 -27.31
CA TYR A 541 15.54 14.86 -28.30
C TYR A 541 15.29 14.12 -29.61
N LEU A 542 14.34 13.18 -29.58
CA LEU A 542 14.01 12.35 -30.73
C LEU A 542 12.86 13.01 -31.49
N GLN A 543 13.13 14.11 -32.21
CA GLN A 543 12.11 14.76 -33.01
C GLN A 543 11.43 13.74 -33.93
N TYR A 544 10.10 13.74 -33.91
CA TYR A 544 9.26 12.83 -34.68
C TYR A 544 9.41 11.34 -34.34
N PHE A 545 9.89 11.00 -33.14
CA PHE A 545 9.96 9.61 -32.68
C PHE A 545 8.65 9.16 -32.03
N LYS A 546 8.11 8.06 -32.50
CA LYS A 546 7.05 7.32 -31.84
C LYS A 546 7.48 5.87 -31.70
N GLY A 547 7.66 5.43 -30.47
CA GLY A 547 8.18 4.10 -30.22
C GLY A 547 8.46 3.84 -28.75
N SER A 548 9.43 2.99 -28.50
CA SER A 548 9.84 2.62 -27.15
C SER A 548 11.34 2.45 -27.05
N VAL A 549 11.84 2.73 -25.83
CA VAL A 549 13.20 2.43 -25.42
C VAL A 549 13.11 1.45 -24.26
N ALA A 550 13.59 0.23 -24.47
CA ALA A 550 13.76 -0.74 -23.40
C ALA A 550 15.20 -0.65 -22.88
N ILE A 551 15.36 -0.63 -21.55
CA ILE A 551 16.65 -0.56 -20.88
C ILE A 551 16.77 -1.79 -19.96
N ASP A 552 17.83 -2.58 -20.16
CA ASP A 552 18.13 -3.75 -19.33
C ASP A 552 18.87 -3.31 -18.05
N TYR A 553 19.96 -2.57 -18.22
CA TYR A 553 20.75 -2.04 -17.11
C TYR A 553 21.50 -0.77 -17.47
N ILE A 554 21.92 -0.05 -16.42
CA ILE A 554 22.88 1.06 -16.48
C ILE A 554 24.01 0.75 -15.50
N ALA A 555 25.24 0.66 -16.02
CA ALA A 555 26.43 0.39 -15.25
C ALA A 555 27.47 1.53 -15.37
N PHE A 556 28.14 1.83 -14.28
CA PHE A 556 29.21 2.81 -14.21
C PHE A 556 30.57 2.08 -14.18
N ASN A 557 31.43 2.32 -15.15
CA ASN A 557 32.68 1.60 -15.34
C ASN A 557 33.86 2.35 -14.74
N LYS A 558 34.72 1.63 -14.03
CA LYS A 558 35.97 2.16 -13.45
C LYS A 558 37.16 1.99 -14.39
N ALA A 559 38.27 2.66 -14.09
CA ALA A 559 39.49 2.61 -14.87
C ALA A 559 40.15 1.21 -14.89
N ASP A 560 39.93 0.41 -13.84
CA ASP A 560 40.43 -0.96 -13.69
C ASP A 560 39.65 -2.01 -14.50
N GLY A 561 38.60 -1.57 -15.20
CA GLY A 561 37.75 -2.46 -15.99
C GLY A 561 36.59 -3.07 -15.21
N THR A 562 36.50 -2.83 -13.92
CA THR A 562 35.32 -3.24 -13.11
C THR A 562 34.16 -2.27 -13.33
N ALA A 563 32.94 -2.72 -13.04
CA ALA A 563 31.73 -1.92 -13.18
C ALA A 563 30.79 -2.10 -11.99
N ASP A 564 30.17 -1.00 -11.58
CA ASP A 564 29.06 -1.01 -10.62
C ASP A 564 27.75 -0.88 -11.42
N THR A 565 26.92 -1.92 -11.42
CA THR A 565 25.57 -1.85 -12.02
C THR A 565 24.67 -1.10 -11.05
N LEU A 566 24.37 0.17 -11.32
CA LEU A 566 23.59 1.01 -10.44
C LEU A 566 22.07 0.81 -10.64
N TYR A 567 21.65 0.47 -11.86
CA TYR A 567 20.24 0.29 -12.20
C TYR A 567 20.08 -1.00 -13.00
N SER A 568 19.43 -2.01 -12.40
CA SER A 568 19.12 -3.30 -13.03
C SER A 568 17.62 -3.48 -13.28
N PHE A 569 16.81 -2.48 -12.91
CA PHE A 569 15.35 -2.45 -13.07
C PHE A 569 14.58 -3.65 -12.52
N ASN A 570 15.20 -4.48 -11.73
CA ASN A 570 14.54 -5.61 -11.08
C ASN A 570 13.58 -5.14 -9.98
N SER A 571 13.86 -3.99 -9.38
CA SER A 571 13.12 -3.37 -8.29
C SER A 571 12.43 -2.05 -8.65
N GLY A 572 12.53 -1.60 -9.87
CA GLY A 572 11.88 -0.44 -10.49
C GLY A 572 12.03 0.89 -9.79
N LEU A 573 12.63 1.90 -10.40
CA LEU A 573 12.48 3.29 -9.95
C LEU A 573 12.92 4.21 -11.09
N ALA A 574 11.96 4.74 -11.81
CA ALA A 574 12.19 5.80 -12.77
C ALA A 574 10.95 6.71 -12.84
N ASN A 575 11.19 7.98 -12.96
CA ASN A 575 10.16 8.97 -13.25
C ASN A 575 10.21 9.37 -14.72
N LYS A 576 9.10 9.85 -15.25
CA LYS A 576 8.98 10.25 -16.65
C LYS A 576 8.55 11.71 -16.80
N ASP A 577 9.00 12.35 -17.86
CA ASP A 577 8.58 13.70 -18.24
C ASP A 577 8.59 13.88 -19.76
N GLY A 578 7.91 14.93 -20.20
CA GLY A 578 7.86 15.34 -21.61
C GLY A 578 7.17 14.32 -22.51
N ALA A 579 7.84 13.94 -23.59
CA ALA A 579 7.31 13.02 -24.60
C ALA A 579 7.26 11.55 -24.16
N VAL A 580 7.73 11.22 -22.96
CA VAL A 580 7.57 9.86 -22.38
C VAL A 580 6.16 9.71 -21.85
N THR A 581 5.33 9.00 -22.57
CA THR A 581 3.91 8.81 -22.23
C THR A 581 3.67 7.70 -21.21
N LYS A 582 4.54 6.68 -21.17
CA LYS A 582 4.41 5.53 -20.27
C LYS A 582 5.78 4.97 -19.86
N LEU A 583 5.88 4.52 -18.59
CA LEU A 583 6.96 3.68 -18.08
C LEU A 583 6.40 2.37 -17.57
N GLU A 584 7.04 1.26 -17.89
CA GLU A 584 6.66 -0.08 -17.44
C GLU A 584 7.89 -0.91 -17.11
N LEU A 585 7.77 -1.77 -16.11
CA LEU A 585 8.72 -2.85 -15.86
C LEU A 585 8.17 -4.13 -16.48
N LEU A 586 8.86 -4.67 -17.45
CA LEU A 586 8.49 -5.91 -18.13
C LEU A 586 9.57 -6.98 -17.91
N PRO A 587 9.22 -8.26 -17.96
CA PRO A 587 10.23 -9.32 -17.98
C PRO A 587 11.23 -9.09 -19.13
N TYR A 588 12.52 -9.28 -18.85
CA TYR A 588 13.55 -9.18 -19.89
C TYR A 588 13.28 -10.17 -21.03
N SER A 589 13.45 -9.72 -22.24
CA SER A 589 13.34 -10.53 -23.44
C SER A 589 14.43 -10.17 -24.42
N GLU A 590 15.12 -11.17 -24.97
CA GLU A 590 16.10 -10.97 -26.06
C GLU A 590 15.48 -10.35 -27.31
N THR A 591 14.19 -10.65 -27.53
CA THR A 591 13.37 -10.01 -28.56
C THR A 591 12.17 -9.39 -27.86
N PRO A 592 12.26 -8.12 -27.37
CA PRO A 592 11.19 -7.51 -26.63
C PRO A 592 9.93 -7.38 -27.49
N SER A 593 9.03 -8.34 -27.41
CA SER A 593 7.75 -8.34 -28.13
C SER A 593 6.75 -7.32 -27.58
N GLY A 594 7.07 -6.69 -26.46
CA GLY A 594 6.29 -5.59 -25.86
C GLY A 594 6.71 -4.20 -26.33
N LEU A 595 7.82 -4.09 -27.07
CA LEU A 595 8.15 -2.85 -27.77
C LEU A 595 7.11 -2.69 -28.86
N ILE A 596 6.15 -1.82 -28.62
CA ILE A 596 4.96 -1.68 -29.45
C ILE A 596 5.30 -1.93 -30.93
N PRO A 597 4.91 -3.05 -31.50
CA PRO A 597 4.18 -2.92 -32.72
C PRO A 597 3.02 -2.05 -32.30
N ALA A 598 2.78 -0.90 -32.93
CA ALA A 598 1.48 -0.24 -32.82
C ALA A 598 0.49 -1.38 -32.66
N ARG A 599 -0.17 -1.53 -31.45
CA ARG A 599 -1.08 -2.64 -31.25
C ARG A 599 -1.88 -2.66 -32.52
N ARG A 600 -1.59 -3.58 -33.42
CA ARG A 600 -2.56 -3.99 -34.39
C ARG A 600 -3.65 -4.50 -33.48
N ALA A 601 -4.56 -3.58 -33.14
CA ALA A 601 -5.79 -3.92 -32.49
C ALA A 601 -6.21 -5.15 -33.24
N ASN A 602 -6.29 -6.27 -32.54
CA ASN A 602 -6.55 -7.56 -33.17
C ASN A 602 -7.71 -7.37 -34.12
N PHE A 603 -7.42 -7.34 -35.42
CA PHE A 603 -8.38 -7.24 -36.53
C PHE A 603 -9.27 -8.49 -36.60
N SER A 604 -9.43 -9.22 -35.50
CA SER A 604 -10.22 -10.43 -35.48
C SER A 604 -11.71 -10.20 -35.79
N ARG A 605 -12.15 -8.95 -36.04
CA ARG A 605 -13.56 -8.64 -36.39
C ARG A 605 -13.76 -7.43 -37.31
N GLY A 606 -12.74 -6.94 -38.01
CA GLY A 606 -12.92 -5.99 -39.12
C GLY A 606 -13.17 -4.53 -38.73
N PHE A 607 -12.78 -4.06 -37.56
CA PHE A 607 -12.79 -2.65 -37.20
C PHE A 607 -11.74 -2.31 -36.12
N VAL A 608 -11.30 -1.05 -36.10
CA VAL A 608 -10.39 -0.46 -35.09
C VAL A 608 -11.13 0.63 -34.38
N ILE A 609 -11.00 0.72 -33.05
CA ILE A 609 -11.57 1.79 -32.23
C ILE A 609 -10.42 2.64 -31.69
N ARG A 610 -10.54 3.95 -31.86
CA ARG A 610 -9.67 4.95 -31.22
C ARG A 610 -10.52 5.78 -30.27
N ASP A 611 -10.11 5.90 -29.03
CA ASP A 611 -10.72 6.79 -28.06
C ASP A 611 -10.17 8.22 -28.32
N GLU A 612 -11.06 9.18 -28.50
CA GLU A 612 -10.74 10.59 -28.72
C GLU A 612 -11.09 11.46 -27.48
N GLY A 613 -11.46 10.81 -26.37
CA GLY A 613 -11.82 11.47 -25.11
C GLY A 613 -13.28 11.97 -25.07
N PHE A 614 -13.74 12.26 -23.86
CA PHE A 614 -15.10 12.78 -23.58
C PHE A 614 -16.25 11.99 -24.22
N GLY A 615 -16.08 10.67 -24.34
CA GLY A 615 -17.11 9.80 -24.94
C GLY A 615 -17.18 9.82 -26.45
N ASN A 616 -16.18 10.40 -27.12
CA ASN A 616 -16.04 10.38 -28.56
C ASN A 616 -15.07 9.28 -28.98
N PHE A 617 -15.44 8.56 -30.05
CA PHE A 617 -14.63 7.47 -30.61
C PHE A 617 -14.57 7.58 -32.12
N THR A 618 -13.38 7.36 -32.67
CA THR A 618 -13.24 7.05 -34.09
C THR A 618 -13.17 5.54 -34.28
N VAL A 619 -14.09 5.01 -35.08
CA VAL A 619 -14.17 3.60 -35.43
C VAL A 619 -13.87 3.43 -36.91
N VAL A 620 -12.76 2.78 -37.23
CA VAL A 620 -12.44 2.43 -38.65
C VAL A 620 -13.00 1.04 -38.93
N SER A 621 -13.92 0.92 -39.85
CA SER A 621 -14.56 -0.34 -40.27
C SER A 621 -14.03 -0.77 -41.64
N ASP A 622 -13.77 -2.05 -41.83
CA ASP A 622 -13.38 -2.61 -43.13
C ASP A 622 -14.58 -2.82 -44.08
N ARG A 623 -15.79 -2.72 -43.57
CA ARG A 623 -17.06 -2.94 -44.28
C ARG A 623 -18.21 -2.21 -43.64
N ASN A 624 -19.31 -2.10 -44.37
CA ASN A 624 -20.57 -1.60 -43.82
C ASN A 624 -21.15 -2.64 -42.86
N CYS A 625 -21.42 -2.26 -41.62
CA CYS A 625 -21.98 -3.16 -40.61
C CYS A 625 -22.79 -2.39 -39.54
N VAL A 626 -23.54 -3.10 -38.73
CA VAL A 626 -24.20 -2.55 -37.54
C VAL A 626 -23.52 -3.16 -36.31
N ARG A 627 -23.18 -2.33 -35.33
CA ARG A 627 -22.58 -2.77 -34.09
C ARG A 627 -23.21 -2.08 -32.88
N LYS A 628 -23.33 -2.83 -31.79
CA LYS A 628 -23.75 -2.29 -30.49
C LYS A 628 -22.52 -1.98 -29.63
N PHE A 629 -22.37 -0.72 -29.28
CA PHE A 629 -21.34 -0.26 -28.35
C PHE A 629 -21.96 -0.23 -26.95
N VAL A 630 -21.33 -0.86 -25.99
CA VAL A 630 -21.78 -0.96 -24.60
C VAL A 630 -20.66 -0.45 -23.71
N VAL A 631 -20.94 0.51 -22.86
CA VAL A 631 -20.04 0.97 -21.81
C VAL A 631 -20.43 0.27 -20.53
N THR A 632 -19.46 -0.36 -19.88
CA THR A 632 -19.66 -1.03 -18.59
C THR A 632 -18.72 -0.45 -17.55
N ASP A 633 -19.11 -0.46 -16.27
CA ASP A 633 -18.16 -0.25 -15.17
C ASP A 633 -17.23 -1.46 -15.01
N ALA A 634 -16.31 -1.37 -14.04
CA ALA A 634 -15.34 -2.42 -13.76
C ALA A 634 -15.97 -3.76 -13.31
N LEU A 635 -17.24 -3.73 -12.88
CA LEU A 635 -18.01 -4.91 -12.46
C LEU A 635 -18.87 -5.48 -13.58
N GLY A 636 -18.80 -4.90 -14.80
CA GLY A 636 -19.56 -5.34 -15.97
C GLY A 636 -21.00 -4.81 -16.02
N LYS A 637 -21.41 -3.89 -15.13
CA LYS A 637 -22.71 -3.23 -15.17
C LYS A 637 -22.76 -2.26 -16.35
N VAL A 638 -23.78 -2.37 -17.18
CA VAL A 638 -23.96 -1.50 -18.35
C VAL A 638 -24.31 -0.07 -17.90
N LEU A 639 -23.44 0.87 -18.20
CA LEU A 639 -23.63 2.30 -17.96
C LEU A 639 -24.41 2.96 -19.09
N THR A 640 -24.07 2.63 -20.33
CA THR A 640 -24.78 3.09 -21.52
C THR A 640 -24.59 2.14 -22.70
N SER A 641 -25.44 2.18 -23.70
CA SER A 641 -25.22 1.44 -24.93
C SER A 641 -25.84 2.17 -26.13
N LYS A 642 -25.16 2.04 -27.29
CA LYS A 642 -25.61 2.64 -28.55
C LYS A 642 -25.38 1.67 -29.69
N THR A 643 -26.41 1.47 -30.51
CA THR A 643 -26.30 0.71 -31.76
C THR A 643 -26.03 1.69 -32.89
N VAL A 644 -24.96 1.46 -33.63
CA VAL A 644 -24.48 2.36 -34.68
C VAL A 644 -24.29 1.58 -35.97
N ARG A 645 -24.75 2.17 -37.08
CA ARG A 645 -24.41 1.68 -38.41
C ARG A 645 -23.06 2.28 -38.81
N LEU A 646 -22.09 1.45 -39.06
CA LEU A 646 -20.74 1.82 -39.52
C LEU A 646 -20.68 1.70 -41.03
N SER A 647 -20.12 2.72 -41.68
CA SER A 647 -19.72 2.66 -43.08
C SER A 647 -18.28 2.14 -43.16
N LYS A 648 -17.89 1.55 -44.30
CA LYS A 648 -16.48 1.22 -44.55
C LYS A 648 -15.64 2.51 -44.49
N GLY A 649 -14.56 2.48 -43.70
CA GLY A 649 -13.72 3.63 -43.44
C GLY A 649 -13.93 4.19 -42.01
N GLU A 650 -13.60 5.44 -41.81
CA GLU A 650 -13.69 6.10 -40.50
C GLU A 650 -15.14 6.54 -40.19
N ASN A 651 -15.54 6.25 -38.95
CA ASN A 651 -16.83 6.61 -38.40
C ASN A 651 -16.60 7.28 -37.04
N ARG A 652 -17.13 8.48 -36.83
CA ARG A 652 -17.09 9.14 -35.52
C ARG A 652 -18.37 8.81 -34.74
N ILE A 653 -18.18 8.34 -33.51
CA ILE A 653 -19.28 7.90 -32.65
C ILE A 653 -19.18 8.65 -31.33
N ARG A 654 -20.29 9.19 -30.86
CA ARG A 654 -20.44 9.75 -29.52
C ARG A 654 -21.36 8.87 -28.70
N LEU A 655 -20.89 8.38 -27.56
CA LEU A 655 -21.65 7.46 -26.70
C LEU A 655 -22.33 8.15 -25.49
N GLY A 656 -22.10 9.44 -25.26
CA GLY A 656 -22.77 10.25 -24.23
C GLY A 656 -21.77 10.96 -23.31
N GLU A 657 -22.19 12.07 -22.69
CA GLU A 657 -21.38 12.81 -21.71
C GLU A 657 -21.54 12.18 -20.32
N GLY A 658 -20.45 12.03 -19.57
CA GLY A 658 -20.46 11.65 -18.15
C GLY A 658 -20.32 10.16 -17.82
N ALA A 659 -20.36 9.24 -18.81
CA ALA A 659 -20.25 7.80 -18.54
C ALA A 659 -18.81 7.23 -18.60
N PHE A 660 -17.79 8.07 -18.86
CA PHE A 660 -16.48 7.62 -19.33
C PHE A 660 -15.32 7.76 -18.33
N GLU A 661 -15.53 8.42 -17.21
CA GLU A 661 -14.46 8.54 -16.19
C GLU A 661 -14.10 7.20 -15.52
N LYS A 662 -14.95 6.17 -15.67
CA LYS A 662 -14.77 4.86 -15.00
C LYS A 662 -15.26 3.63 -15.79
N GLY A 663 -15.35 3.69 -17.13
CA GLY A 663 -15.99 2.60 -17.88
C GLY A 663 -15.15 2.00 -19.01
N PHE A 664 -15.45 0.75 -19.35
CA PHE A 664 -14.88 0.01 -20.48
C PHE A 664 -15.87 -0.06 -21.65
N VAL A 665 -15.39 0.12 -22.88
CA VAL A 665 -16.23 -0.03 -24.07
C VAL A 665 -16.13 -1.46 -24.60
N VAL A 666 -17.24 -2.16 -24.62
CA VAL A 666 -17.37 -3.48 -25.23
C VAL A 666 -18.19 -3.36 -26.50
N VAL A 667 -17.70 -3.89 -27.62
CA VAL A 667 -18.42 -3.91 -28.89
C VAL A 667 -18.97 -5.31 -29.13
N LYS A 668 -20.30 -5.39 -29.32
CA LYS A 668 -21.03 -6.62 -29.63
C LYS A 668 -21.54 -6.63 -31.05
#